data_263e7b8a8e5438255174ee072c36fc61
#
_entry.id   263e7b8a8e5438255174ee072c36fc61
#
_cell.length_a   1.000
_cell.length_b   1.000
_cell.length_c   1.000
_cell.angle_alpha   90.00
_cell.angle_beta   90.00
_cell.angle_gamma   90.00
#
_symmetry.space_group_name_H-M   'P 1'
#
loop_
_entity.id
_entity.type
_entity.pdbx_description
1 polymer ?
#
loop_
_entity_poly.entity_id
_entity_poly.type
_entity_poly.pdbx_seq_one_letter_code
_entity_poly.pdbx_strand_id
1 'polypeptide(L)'
;MKYKNQFTWLLALGAALFAASCSDSDDVQIPGGIAIDKEQIEIGAEGGSQQFTIQATQNWVSSVAGNWVTMNPANGVGSTTATIQVDTTLMNGRRTTEIILEGANHERRTLSIVQFGFGKQIAIKDPVVEIENSAAYDKRTFENVISANVECKIGNIEYSFEGNLSESEKADYESEREGWLLNEKNENKLIGANLGIVLDRKARPRTVKNKMRWNMNIVPAVRVAKVHLVPVHEGDKLVDADGNETEDVILTVRQAAAPKIEDNRAGDSLSIIMINQKINSMATFDTSDNMRNWSNVVLWEPTDAFVKQHPEAVGRVRSVKFSMFNLKAGETLPKEVKNLKYLETFSIASNENNQIRNMELGEDICELPYLKYLTVQAYGLTKLPANFKKLGRSLVALNLVSNNFNKLSDITKVVNEENFPHLRTFIFYAQRRTDVCINLQGLNRDNNGNFVYNNYPIGLYGDISSDYTERKAFLSLLTWENLRALELSYCFLEGELPSDEDVDAALRAAGKPTRYTAQDFSTNKKEWSDKLVGDTCKWLLSNRSNPITCRTKDGKTVYEKVYPTDVPRVLPKCRTLSLNLNFFTGAVPKWILFHPRMVLWSPSTMIFNQQERGHNSRGEAVGFSNMAEDIFSYEYYYGTKDPGNKTEVQGVAYPLYYRAFVAAGDVNEATVLAKYKRSKK
;
A
#
# COMPACT_ATOMS: atom_id res chain seq x y z
N MET A 1 17.90 -29.72 35.09
CA MET A 1 18.88 -28.79 35.66
C MET A 1 20.02 -28.52 34.65
N LYS A 2 19.77 -27.99 33.44
CA LYS A 2 20.82 -27.66 32.45
C LYS A 2 20.46 -26.50 31.52
N TYR A 3 19.54 -25.64 31.91
CA TYR A 3 19.15 -24.46 31.07
C TYR A 3 19.25 -23.10 31.79
N LYS A 4 19.92 -23.05 32.98
CA LYS A 4 20.02 -21.79 33.75
C LYS A 4 21.30 -20.98 33.47
N ASN A 5 22.28 -21.53 32.75
CA ASN A 5 23.55 -20.83 32.51
C ASN A 5 23.74 -20.19 31.14
N GLN A 6 22.76 -20.33 30.21
CA GLN A 6 22.87 -19.66 28.92
C GLN A 6 22.20 -18.28 28.89
N PHE A 7 21.26 -18.01 29.82
CA PHE A 7 20.61 -16.70 29.90
C PHE A 7 21.46 -15.62 30.58
N THR A 8 22.39 -16.02 31.41
CA THR A 8 23.29 -15.10 32.14
C THR A 8 24.41 -14.56 31.25
N TRP A 9 24.81 -15.29 30.21
CA TRP A 9 25.82 -14.84 29.25
C TRP A 9 25.26 -13.89 28.19
N LEU A 10 24.00 -14.02 27.82
CA LEU A 10 23.32 -13.07 26.91
C LEU A 10 23.03 -11.71 27.56
N LEU A 11 22.79 -11.68 28.87
CA LEU A 11 22.64 -10.43 29.63
C LEU A 11 23.99 -9.73 29.88
N ALA A 12 25.08 -10.48 30.00
CA ALA A 12 26.43 -9.92 30.15
C ALA A 12 26.96 -9.34 28.83
N LEU A 13 26.60 -9.92 27.67
CA LEU A 13 26.92 -9.36 26.36
C LEU A 13 26.08 -8.11 26.03
N GLY A 14 24.81 -8.09 26.43
CA GLY A 14 23.94 -6.92 26.28
C GLY A 14 24.36 -5.72 27.13
N ALA A 15 24.87 -5.98 28.36
CA ALA A 15 25.38 -4.92 29.23
C ALA A 15 26.74 -4.35 28.78
N ALA A 16 27.56 -5.17 28.10
CA ALA A 16 28.84 -4.71 27.55
C ALA A 16 28.68 -3.85 26.29
N LEU A 17 27.57 -4.04 25.54
CA LEU A 17 27.26 -3.19 24.36
C LEU A 17 26.60 -1.86 24.76
N PHE A 18 25.95 -1.76 25.92
CA PHE A 18 25.40 -0.50 26.42
C PHE A 18 26.41 0.36 27.24
N ALA A 19 27.52 -0.20 27.65
CA ALA A 19 28.59 0.54 28.37
C ALA A 19 29.62 1.18 27.43
N ALA A 20 29.53 0.91 26.10
CA ALA A 20 30.42 1.50 25.10
C ALA A 20 29.81 2.70 24.33
N SER A 21 28.64 3.22 24.77
CA SER A 21 27.94 4.30 24.09
C SER A 21 27.81 5.60 24.92
N CYS A 22 28.74 5.83 25.83
CA CYS A 22 28.87 7.11 26.52
C CYS A 22 30.35 7.44 26.69
N SER A 23 31.00 7.74 25.60
CA SER A 23 32.11 8.69 25.55
C SER A 23 32.03 9.37 24.19
N ASP A 24 31.10 10.34 24.09
CA ASP A 24 31.23 11.41 23.12
C ASP A 24 32.41 12.28 23.55
N SER A 25 33.59 11.81 23.29
CA SER A 25 34.66 12.63 22.80
C SER A 25 34.72 12.29 21.31
N ASP A 26 34.13 13.13 20.48
CA ASP A 26 34.54 13.27 19.09
C ASP A 26 36.05 13.56 19.10
N ASP A 27 36.86 12.54 19.25
CA ASP A 27 38.21 12.53 18.73
C ASP A 27 38.06 12.59 17.20
N VAL A 28 37.81 13.78 16.69
CA VAL A 28 38.04 14.12 15.31
C VAL A 28 39.52 13.77 15.09
N GLN A 29 39.76 12.58 14.58
CA GLN A 29 41.11 12.25 14.05
C GLN A 29 41.35 13.25 12.94
N ILE A 30 42.12 14.29 13.26
CA ILE A 30 42.58 15.26 12.30
C ILE A 30 43.70 14.53 11.52
N PRO A 31 43.43 14.05 10.30
CA PRO A 31 44.45 13.33 9.53
C PRO A 31 45.53 14.34 9.18
N GLY A 32 46.60 14.40 9.97
CA GLY A 32 47.84 15.11 9.65
C GLY A 32 47.71 16.58 9.33
N GLY A 33 46.61 17.26 9.71
CA GLY A 33 46.22 18.48 9.06
C GLY A 33 45.81 19.61 9.98
N ILE A 34 44.96 20.45 9.45
CA ILE A 34 44.43 21.65 10.08
C ILE A 34 42.91 21.60 10.01
N ALA A 35 42.20 21.93 11.11
CA ALA A 35 40.76 22.09 11.18
C ALA A 35 40.41 23.41 11.85
N ILE A 36 39.19 23.89 11.63
CA ILE A 36 38.63 25.11 12.21
C ILE A 36 37.25 24.83 12.73
N ASP A 37 36.88 25.47 13.84
CA ASP A 37 35.57 25.32 14.49
C ASP A 37 34.46 26.12 13.81
N LYS A 38 34.81 27.02 12.88
CA LYS A 38 33.89 27.88 12.13
C LYS A 38 34.29 27.93 10.67
N GLU A 39 33.37 27.72 9.77
CA GLU A 39 33.58 27.88 8.32
C GLU A 39 33.26 29.29 7.83
N GLN A 40 32.45 30.05 8.60
CA GLN A 40 32.02 31.39 8.27
C GLN A 40 31.86 32.22 9.53
N ILE A 41 32.19 33.49 9.45
CA ILE A 41 31.92 34.49 10.49
C ILE A 41 31.17 35.66 9.87
N GLU A 42 30.03 36.04 10.46
CA GLU A 42 29.26 37.20 10.08
C GLU A 42 29.48 38.33 11.09
N ILE A 43 29.62 39.55 10.57
CA ILE A 43 29.81 40.71 11.35
C ILE A 43 28.98 41.87 10.79
N GLY A 44 28.54 42.80 11.65
CA GLY A 44 27.78 43.98 11.24
C GLY A 44 28.63 45.10 10.68
N ALA A 45 27.99 46.18 10.24
CA ALA A 45 28.65 47.32 9.62
C ALA A 45 29.69 48.01 10.54
N GLU A 46 29.46 47.98 11.86
CA GLU A 46 30.38 48.52 12.85
C GLU A 46 31.72 47.77 12.97
N GLY A 47 31.82 46.60 12.36
CA GLY A 47 33.02 45.77 12.48
C GLY A 47 33.24 45.22 13.90
N GLY A 48 34.48 44.98 14.28
CA GLY A 48 34.86 44.50 15.62
C GLY A 48 35.67 43.20 15.59
N SER A 49 35.81 42.60 16.78
CA SER A 49 36.63 41.41 16.96
C SER A 49 35.77 40.17 17.10
N GLN A 50 36.21 39.05 16.50
CA GLN A 50 35.63 37.71 16.63
C GLN A 50 36.73 36.68 16.84
N GLN A 51 36.46 35.61 17.56
CA GLN A 51 37.38 34.52 17.81
C GLN A 51 36.93 33.23 17.16
N PHE A 52 37.88 32.42 16.76
CA PHE A 52 37.67 31.05 16.29
C PHE A 52 38.85 30.17 16.66
N THR A 53 38.62 28.87 16.73
CA THR A 53 39.64 27.88 17.13
C THR A 53 40.25 27.21 15.92
N ILE A 54 41.58 27.17 15.89
CA ILE A 54 42.36 26.40 14.95
C ILE A 54 42.86 25.17 15.68
N GLN A 55 42.56 24.01 15.15
CA GLN A 55 43.08 22.72 15.61
C GLN A 55 44.14 22.27 14.60
N ALA A 56 45.37 22.17 15.05
CA ALA A 56 46.48 21.73 14.22
C ALA A 56 47.48 20.89 15.01
N THR A 57 48.15 19.98 14.36
CA THR A 57 49.19 19.12 14.95
C THR A 57 50.59 19.61 14.64
N GLN A 58 50.73 20.51 13.68
CA GLN A 58 52.00 21.05 13.19
C GLN A 58 51.92 22.56 12.94
N ASN A 59 52.92 23.13 12.26
CA ASN A 59 52.96 24.52 11.87
C ASN A 59 51.85 24.85 10.88
N TRP A 60 51.32 26.03 10.99
CA TRP A 60 50.32 26.55 10.04
C TRP A 60 50.57 28.05 9.79
N VAL A 61 50.08 28.53 8.65
CA VAL A 61 50.12 29.94 8.26
C VAL A 61 48.76 30.36 7.71
N SER A 62 48.38 31.62 7.94
CA SER A 62 47.20 32.19 7.32
C SER A 62 47.54 33.22 6.27
N SER A 63 46.68 33.34 5.28
CA SER A 63 46.65 34.44 4.34
C SER A 63 45.26 35.05 4.29
N VAL A 64 45.16 36.37 4.27
CA VAL A 64 43.92 37.13 4.24
C VAL A 64 43.91 37.95 2.95
N ALA A 65 42.86 37.77 2.13
CA ALA A 65 42.78 38.45 0.82
C ALA A 65 42.27 39.91 0.98
N GLY A 66 41.44 40.19 1.95
CA GLY A 66 40.84 41.51 2.15
C GLY A 66 41.63 42.41 3.11
N ASN A 67 41.94 43.64 2.69
CA ASN A 67 42.67 44.65 3.49
C ASN A 67 41.90 45.22 4.69
N TRP A 68 40.62 44.85 4.85
CA TRP A 68 39.72 45.29 5.91
C TRP A 68 39.56 44.25 7.02
N VAL A 69 40.27 43.12 6.93
CA VAL A 69 40.33 42.05 7.92
C VAL A 69 41.76 41.77 8.29
N THR A 70 42.02 41.64 9.57
CA THR A 70 43.32 41.20 10.09
C THR A 70 43.13 40.02 11.02
N MET A 71 44.12 39.15 11.11
CA MET A 71 44.11 37.95 11.94
C MET A 71 45.33 37.89 12.85
N ASN A 72 45.12 37.58 14.12
CA ASN A 72 46.19 37.42 15.10
C ASN A 72 45.94 36.18 16.00
N PRO A 73 46.85 35.23 16.10
CA PRO A 73 48.10 35.16 15.34
C PRO A 73 47.89 34.81 13.86
N ALA A 74 48.75 35.30 12.96
CA ALA A 74 48.70 35.01 11.54
C ALA A 74 49.42 33.67 11.17
N ASN A 75 50.16 33.11 12.10
CA ASN A 75 50.80 31.80 12.00
C ASN A 75 51.01 31.20 13.38
N GLY A 76 51.23 29.90 13.47
CA GLY A 76 51.43 29.24 14.74
C GLY A 76 51.91 27.79 14.61
N VAL A 77 52.07 27.17 15.78
CA VAL A 77 52.43 25.77 15.94
C VAL A 77 51.38 25.13 16.84
N GLY A 78 50.74 24.05 16.37
CA GLY A 78 49.68 23.37 17.12
C GLY A 78 48.38 24.16 17.17
N SER A 79 47.45 23.68 18.02
CA SER A 79 46.14 24.28 18.18
C SER A 79 46.17 25.61 18.93
N THR A 80 45.35 26.57 18.50
CA THR A 80 45.29 27.91 19.11
C THR A 80 43.92 28.57 18.86
N THR A 81 43.61 29.60 19.66
CA THR A 81 42.49 30.48 19.36
C THR A 81 43.00 31.73 18.67
N ALA A 82 42.51 31.98 17.47
CA ALA A 82 42.81 33.14 16.69
C ALA A 82 41.72 34.21 16.82
N THR A 83 42.12 35.49 16.77
CA THR A 83 41.22 36.63 16.75
C THR A 83 41.30 37.30 15.40
N ILE A 84 40.16 37.47 14.75
CA ILE A 84 40.01 38.37 13.61
C ILE A 84 39.55 39.76 14.08
N GLN A 85 40.06 40.79 13.44
CA GLN A 85 39.60 42.17 13.60
C GLN A 85 39.11 42.61 12.22
N VAL A 86 37.85 43.12 12.19
CA VAL A 86 37.19 43.59 10.98
C VAL A 86 36.92 45.09 11.10
N ASP A 87 37.31 45.84 10.07
CA ASP A 87 37.07 47.28 10.04
C ASP A 87 35.60 47.66 9.85
N THR A 88 35.20 48.86 10.30
CA THR A 88 33.89 49.42 10.02
C THR A 88 33.68 49.62 8.52
N THR A 89 32.45 49.43 8.05
CA THR A 89 32.05 49.77 6.68
C THR A 89 30.94 50.84 6.67
N LEU A 90 30.94 51.69 5.65
CA LEU A 90 29.91 52.68 5.39
C LEU A 90 28.97 52.29 4.23
N MET A 91 29.17 51.09 3.68
CA MET A 91 28.36 50.58 2.55
C MET A 91 26.97 50.15 3.03
N ASN A 92 25.98 50.22 2.15
CA ASN A 92 24.69 49.59 2.37
C ASN A 92 24.77 48.09 2.13
N GLY A 93 25.48 47.66 1.11
CA GLY A 93 25.71 46.29 0.72
C GLY A 93 26.63 45.52 1.65
N ARG A 94 26.96 44.29 1.27
CA ARG A 94 27.88 43.44 2.04
C ARG A 94 29.22 43.28 1.29
N ARG A 95 30.25 42.99 2.06
CA ARG A 95 31.51 42.57 1.51
C ARG A 95 31.96 41.26 2.12
N THR A 96 32.66 40.44 1.31
CA THR A 96 33.14 39.11 1.70
C THR A 96 34.62 38.99 1.42
N THR A 97 35.33 38.32 2.29
CA THR A 97 36.72 37.91 2.07
C THR A 97 36.98 36.55 2.68
N GLU A 98 38.07 35.95 2.33
CA GLU A 98 38.46 34.63 2.84
C GLU A 98 39.77 34.74 3.62
N ILE A 99 39.88 33.97 4.68
CA ILE A 99 41.09 33.64 5.38
C ILE A 99 41.44 32.21 5.04
N ILE A 100 42.55 32.00 4.34
CA ILE A 100 43.04 30.67 4.00
C ILE A 100 44.07 30.27 5.04
N LEU A 101 43.89 29.17 5.69
CA LEU A 101 44.82 28.55 6.63
C LEU A 101 45.44 27.35 5.95
N GLU A 102 46.79 27.31 5.88
CA GLU A 102 47.54 26.24 5.28
C GLU A 102 48.42 25.56 6.34
N GLY A 103 48.29 24.26 6.48
CA GLY A 103 49.11 23.44 7.36
C GLY A 103 50.44 23.02 6.71
N ALA A 104 51.34 22.45 7.49
CA ALA A 104 52.66 22.03 7.05
C ALA A 104 52.64 20.98 5.92
N ASN A 105 51.57 20.23 5.78
CA ASN A 105 51.34 19.24 4.74
C ASN A 105 50.60 19.81 3.50
N HIS A 106 50.50 21.15 3.38
CA HIS A 106 49.75 21.87 2.35
C HIS A 106 48.24 21.65 2.37
N GLU A 107 47.69 21.08 3.45
CA GLU A 107 46.26 21.01 3.63
C GLU A 107 45.71 22.41 3.94
N ARG A 108 44.59 22.79 3.29
CA ARG A 108 44.00 24.11 3.40
C ARG A 108 42.63 24.06 4.02
N ARG A 109 42.33 25.05 4.85
CA ARG A 109 40.98 25.35 5.34
C ARG A 109 40.68 26.81 5.06
N THR A 110 39.45 27.08 4.65
CA THR A 110 38.98 28.44 4.33
C THR A 110 37.96 28.87 5.34
N LEU A 111 38.20 30.05 5.97
CA LEU A 111 37.23 30.73 6.80
C LEU A 111 36.67 31.93 6.02
N SER A 112 35.39 31.93 5.72
CA SER A 112 34.71 33.03 5.04
C SER A 112 34.32 34.11 6.06
N ILE A 113 34.65 35.36 5.76
CA ILE A 113 34.23 36.53 6.53
C ILE A 113 33.24 37.33 5.73
N VAL A 114 31.99 37.44 6.23
CA VAL A 114 30.91 38.17 5.60
C VAL A 114 30.57 39.37 6.48
N GLN A 115 30.87 40.58 6.00
CA GLN A 115 30.50 41.82 6.68
C GLN A 115 29.27 42.45 6.04
N PHE A 116 28.18 42.51 6.79
CA PHE A 116 26.96 43.18 6.37
C PHE A 116 27.13 44.70 6.49
N GLY A 117 26.60 45.45 5.52
CA GLY A 117 26.50 46.89 5.58
C GLY A 117 25.28 47.35 6.40
N PHE A 118 24.90 48.64 6.20
CA PHE A 118 23.76 49.25 6.93
C PHE A 118 22.40 48.85 6.37
N GLY A 119 22.33 48.39 5.11
CA GLY A 119 21.11 47.92 4.47
C GLY A 119 20.64 46.58 5.09
N LYS A 120 19.33 46.31 5.04
CA LYS A 120 18.75 45.02 5.45
C LYS A 120 19.01 43.99 4.38
N GLN A 121 19.63 42.88 4.75
CA GLN A 121 20.10 41.87 3.79
C GLN A 121 19.84 40.47 4.27
N ILE A 122 19.61 39.60 3.28
CA ILE A 122 19.64 38.15 3.42
C ILE A 122 20.79 37.65 2.52
N ALA A 123 21.67 36.83 3.07
CA ALA A 123 22.75 36.19 2.34
C ALA A 123 22.59 34.69 2.38
N ILE A 124 22.61 34.06 1.22
CA ILE A 124 22.59 32.62 1.07
C ILE A 124 24.00 32.17 0.72
N LYS A 125 24.56 31.22 1.48
CA LYS A 125 25.92 30.72 1.21
C LYS A 125 26.01 30.07 -0.16
N ASP A 126 25.08 29.17 -0.43
CA ASP A 126 24.97 28.45 -1.68
C ASP A 126 23.63 28.77 -2.34
N PRO A 127 23.55 29.82 -3.19
CA PRO A 127 22.27 30.29 -3.75
C PRO A 127 21.69 29.31 -4.79
N VAL A 128 22.48 28.37 -5.28
CA VAL A 128 22.05 27.27 -6.15
C VAL A 128 22.43 25.94 -5.50
N VAL A 129 21.45 25.11 -5.27
CA VAL A 129 21.63 23.76 -4.71
C VAL A 129 21.21 22.75 -5.76
N GLU A 130 22.11 21.84 -6.11
CA GLU A 130 21.83 20.74 -7.01
C GLU A 130 21.64 19.45 -6.21
N ILE A 131 20.54 18.73 -6.47
CA ILE A 131 20.22 17.47 -5.81
C ILE A 131 19.96 16.38 -6.84
N GLU A 132 20.16 15.14 -6.42
CA GLU A 132 19.90 13.98 -7.27
C GLU A 132 18.40 13.79 -7.54
N ASN A 133 18.06 13.07 -8.62
CA ASN A 133 16.67 12.71 -8.90
C ASN A 133 16.09 11.75 -7.88
N SER A 134 16.92 10.88 -7.27
CA SER A 134 16.51 9.88 -6.30
C SER A 134 17.59 9.59 -5.27
N ALA A 135 17.17 9.25 -4.05
CA ALA A 135 18.02 8.77 -2.97
C ALA A 135 17.18 7.94 -1.98
N ALA A 136 17.82 7.24 -1.05
CA ALA A 136 17.13 6.63 0.07
C ALA A 136 16.38 7.70 0.88
N TYR A 137 15.25 7.34 1.49
CA TYR A 137 14.34 8.32 2.13
C TYR A 137 15.03 9.19 3.20
N ASP A 138 15.90 8.60 4.00
CA ASP A 138 16.69 9.28 5.03
C ASP A 138 17.69 10.29 4.46
N LYS A 139 18.19 10.05 3.24
CA LYS A 139 19.15 10.90 2.53
C LYS A 139 18.51 12.01 1.69
N ARG A 140 17.18 12.05 1.57
CA ARG A 140 16.47 13.07 0.78
C ARG A 140 16.35 14.39 1.53
N THR A 141 17.46 14.90 1.99
CA THR A 141 17.54 16.19 2.69
C THR A 141 18.76 16.96 2.20
N PHE A 142 18.69 18.28 2.26
CA PHE A 142 19.84 19.16 2.12
C PHE A 142 19.76 20.29 3.14
N GLU A 143 20.87 20.86 3.50
CA GLU A 143 20.97 22.03 4.34
C GLU A 143 21.42 23.22 3.50
N ASN A 144 20.87 24.38 3.79
CA ASN A 144 21.29 25.65 3.25
C ASN A 144 21.59 26.63 4.39
N VAL A 145 22.72 27.32 4.30
CA VAL A 145 23.14 28.29 5.31
C VAL A 145 22.71 29.68 4.88
N ILE A 146 21.86 30.28 5.72
CA ILE A 146 21.29 31.61 5.49
C ILE A 146 21.74 32.54 6.61
N SER A 147 22.34 33.64 6.24
CA SER A 147 22.77 34.71 7.16
C SER A 147 21.96 35.97 6.86
N ALA A 148 21.44 36.64 7.87
CA ALA A 148 20.67 37.86 7.67
C ALA A 148 20.78 38.82 8.85
N ASN A 149 20.66 40.12 8.56
CA ASN A 149 20.47 41.17 9.54
C ASN A 149 19.00 41.70 9.56
N VAL A 150 18.09 40.90 9.04
CA VAL A 150 16.65 41.12 9.06
C VAL A 150 15.96 39.79 9.34
N GLU A 151 14.84 39.81 10.05
CA GLU A 151 14.03 38.61 10.23
C GLU A 151 13.35 38.22 8.90
N CYS A 152 13.49 36.98 8.46
CA CYS A 152 13.04 36.57 7.15
C CYS A 152 12.25 35.27 7.15
N LYS A 153 11.41 35.11 6.12
CA LYS A 153 10.53 33.97 5.89
C LYS A 153 10.58 33.55 4.42
N ILE A 154 10.09 32.37 4.12
CA ILE A 154 9.82 31.94 2.76
C ILE A 154 8.52 32.61 2.28
N GLY A 155 8.61 33.51 1.30
CA GLY A 155 7.46 34.25 0.75
C GLY A 155 6.69 33.45 -0.28
N ASN A 156 7.39 32.93 -1.26
CA ASN A 156 6.81 32.14 -2.37
C ASN A 156 7.81 31.09 -2.84
N ILE A 157 7.33 30.10 -3.58
CA ILE A 157 8.14 29.12 -4.32
C ILE A 157 7.62 29.00 -5.73
N GLU A 158 8.45 29.32 -6.69
CA GLU A 158 8.14 29.12 -8.11
C GLU A 158 8.69 27.78 -8.57
N TYR A 159 7.85 26.95 -9.16
CA TYR A 159 8.23 25.64 -9.66
C TYR A 159 8.19 25.59 -11.18
N SER A 160 9.18 24.97 -11.77
CA SER A 160 9.28 24.81 -13.23
C SER A 160 10.02 23.52 -13.63
N PHE A 161 9.90 23.16 -14.90
CA PHE A 161 10.73 22.13 -15.53
C PHE A 161 11.74 22.79 -16.45
N GLU A 162 12.97 22.30 -16.44
CA GLU A 162 13.98 22.60 -17.44
C GLU A 162 14.27 21.36 -18.29
N GLY A 163 14.28 21.51 -19.61
CA GLY A 163 14.51 20.44 -20.58
C GLY A 163 13.43 20.37 -21.65
N ASN A 164 13.58 19.45 -22.58
CA ASN A 164 12.74 19.33 -23.76
C ASN A 164 11.58 18.35 -23.52
N LEU A 165 10.62 18.73 -22.69
CA LEU A 165 9.34 18.03 -22.61
C LEU A 165 8.39 18.54 -23.71
N SER A 166 7.74 17.62 -24.42
CA SER A 166 6.61 17.96 -25.29
C SER A 166 5.44 18.50 -24.47
N GLU A 167 4.51 19.21 -25.08
CA GLU A 167 3.32 19.73 -24.37
C GLU A 167 2.47 18.60 -23.77
N SER A 168 2.41 17.43 -24.43
CA SER A 168 1.75 16.25 -23.88
C SER A 168 2.46 15.72 -22.63
N GLU A 169 3.78 15.65 -22.65
CA GLU A 169 4.56 15.21 -21.48
C GLU A 169 4.46 16.21 -20.32
N LYS A 170 4.44 17.51 -20.59
CA LYS A 170 4.21 18.53 -19.56
C LYS A 170 2.85 18.34 -18.88
N ALA A 171 1.79 18.11 -19.67
CA ALA A 171 0.46 17.84 -19.14
C ALA A 171 0.42 16.56 -18.29
N ASP A 172 1.09 15.50 -18.74
CA ASP A 172 1.19 14.24 -18.01
C ASP A 172 1.92 14.35 -16.65
N TYR A 173 2.87 15.28 -16.57
CA TYR A 173 3.69 15.49 -15.36
C TYR A 173 3.29 16.75 -14.57
N GLU A 174 2.20 17.42 -14.89
CA GLU A 174 1.79 18.65 -14.22
C GLU A 174 1.66 18.48 -12.70
N SER A 175 1.15 17.35 -12.24
CA SER A 175 1.05 17.02 -10.80
C SER A 175 2.39 16.86 -10.10
N GLU A 176 3.47 16.65 -10.85
CA GLU A 176 4.83 16.45 -10.32
C GLU A 176 5.63 17.77 -10.31
N ARG A 177 5.07 18.85 -10.87
CA ARG A 177 5.78 20.13 -10.99
C ARG A 177 5.97 20.80 -9.64
N GLU A 178 4.96 20.78 -8.80
CA GLU A 178 4.91 21.53 -7.53
C GLU A 178 4.93 20.62 -6.31
N GLY A 179 5.21 21.20 -5.14
CA GLY A 179 5.07 20.52 -3.86
C GLY A 179 6.12 19.44 -3.56
N TRP A 180 7.18 19.33 -4.34
CA TRP A 180 8.23 18.33 -4.12
C TRP A 180 9.31 18.76 -3.11
N LEU A 181 9.43 20.06 -2.79
CA LEU A 181 10.17 20.53 -1.64
C LEU A 181 9.27 20.52 -0.39
N LEU A 182 9.82 20.05 0.70
CA LEU A 182 9.11 19.82 1.96
C LEU A 182 9.93 20.38 3.13
N ASN A 183 9.26 20.67 4.23
CA ASN A 183 9.94 21.01 5.48
C ASN A 183 10.62 19.76 6.08
N GLU A 184 11.40 19.92 7.12
CA GLU A 184 12.09 18.84 7.81
C GLU A 184 11.13 17.74 8.32
N LYS A 185 9.88 18.10 8.64
CA LYS A 185 8.83 17.19 9.10
C LYS A 185 8.11 16.45 7.97
N ASN A 186 8.58 16.58 6.74
CA ASN A 186 7.99 15.97 5.55
C ASN A 186 6.59 16.54 5.21
N GLU A 187 6.36 17.82 5.44
CA GLU A 187 5.11 18.50 5.14
C GLU A 187 5.32 19.57 4.06
N ASN A 188 4.35 19.74 3.16
CA ASN A 188 4.32 20.84 2.20
C ASN A 188 3.82 22.14 2.89
N LYS A 189 4.64 22.66 3.78
CA LYS A 189 4.37 23.87 4.61
C LYS A 189 5.59 24.78 4.67
N LEU A 190 6.20 25.04 3.55
CA LEU A 190 7.37 25.93 3.47
C LEU A 190 6.96 27.38 3.36
N ILE A 191 5.96 27.71 2.55
CA ILE A 191 5.52 29.10 2.33
C ILE A 191 4.99 29.69 3.66
N GLY A 192 5.48 30.86 3.99
CA GLY A 192 5.19 31.56 5.25
C GLY A 192 6.03 31.07 6.43
N ALA A 193 6.85 30.03 6.26
CA ALA A 193 7.70 29.53 7.33
C ALA A 193 8.80 30.54 7.67
N ASN A 194 8.84 30.98 8.94
CA ASN A 194 9.93 31.78 9.48
C ASN A 194 11.21 30.93 9.55
N LEU A 195 12.30 31.49 9.07
CA LEU A 195 13.60 30.78 9.04
C LEU A 195 14.29 30.71 10.41
N GLY A 196 13.67 31.25 11.47
CA GLY A 196 14.20 31.15 12.83
C GLY A 196 15.32 32.16 13.13
N ILE A 197 15.52 33.14 12.25
CA ILE A 197 16.45 34.24 12.50
C ILE A 197 15.77 35.24 13.44
N VAL A 198 16.25 35.29 14.69
CA VAL A 198 15.82 36.24 15.67
C VAL A 198 16.97 37.23 15.94
N LEU A 199 16.74 38.49 15.66
CA LEU A 199 17.75 39.54 15.83
C LEU A 199 17.78 40.04 17.29
N ASP A 200 18.98 40.38 17.73
CA ASP A 200 19.13 41.09 19.01
C ASP A 200 18.77 42.62 18.85
N ARG A 201 18.79 43.36 19.95
CA ARG A 201 18.47 44.80 19.94
C ARG A 201 19.38 45.66 19.06
N LYS A 202 20.52 45.12 18.65
CA LYS A 202 21.49 45.77 17.76
C LYS A 202 21.38 45.30 16.31
N ALA A 203 20.35 44.49 16.00
CA ALA A 203 20.12 43.89 14.68
C ALA A 203 21.39 43.24 14.11
N ARG A 204 22.17 42.58 14.96
CA ARG A 204 23.37 41.87 14.51
C ARG A 204 23.01 40.73 13.61
N PRO A 205 23.80 40.51 12.54
CA PRO A 205 23.58 39.37 11.66
C PRO A 205 23.50 38.03 12.39
N ARG A 206 22.63 37.17 11.95
CA ARG A 206 22.45 35.80 12.47
C ARG A 206 22.47 34.81 11.33
N THR A 207 23.01 33.66 11.62
CA THR A 207 23.09 32.55 10.69
C THR A 207 22.24 31.39 11.18
N VAL A 208 21.51 30.79 10.27
CA VAL A 208 20.73 29.57 10.52
C VAL A 208 21.05 28.54 9.45
N LYS A 209 21.02 27.29 9.84
CA LYS A 209 20.99 26.15 8.91
C LYS A 209 19.56 25.79 8.64
N ASN A 210 19.10 26.05 7.44
CA ASN A 210 17.75 25.68 7.02
C ASN A 210 17.80 24.33 6.32
N LYS A 211 17.13 23.34 6.90
CA LYS A 211 17.06 21.99 6.38
C LYS A 211 15.74 21.75 5.68
N MET A 212 15.82 21.29 4.44
CA MET A 212 14.68 20.92 3.61
C MET A 212 14.76 19.46 3.19
N ARG A 213 13.59 18.87 2.93
CA ARG A 213 13.44 17.55 2.34
C ARG A 213 12.94 17.69 0.90
N TRP A 214 13.11 16.63 0.13
CA TRP A 214 12.63 16.60 -1.25
C TRP A 214 12.04 15.23 -1.61
N ASN A 215 11.04 15.26 -2.50
CA ASN A 215 10.50 14.07 -3.12
C ASN A 215 11.29 13.73 -4.38
N MET A 216 11.37 12.43 -4.70
CA MET A 216 12.04 12.01 -5.92
C MET A 216 11.49 12.71 -7.15
N ASN A 217 12.38 12.98 -8.08
CA ASN A 217 12.01 13.38 -9.44
C ASN A 217 11.81 12.13 -10.30
N ILE A 218 10.62 11.99 -10.83
CA ILE A 218 10.23 10.91 -11.75
C ILE A 218 10.05 11.44 -13.18
N VAL A 219 10.20 12.76 -13.35
CA VAL A 219 10.05 13.43 -14.64
C VAL A 219 11.37 13.37 -15.39
N PRO A 220 11.40 13.03 -16.69
CA PRO A 220 12.61 13.05 -17.49
C PRO A 220 13.05 14.48 -17.87
N ALA A 221 12.93 15.39 -16.92
CA ALA A 221 13.37 16.78 -16.99
C ALA A 221 13.84 17.24 -15.60
N VAL A 222 14.73 18.23 -15.59
CA VAL A 222 15.18 18.84 -14.33
C VAL A 222 14.02 19.61 -13.71
N ARG A 223 13.72 19.36 -12.44
CA ARG A 223 12.78 20.18 -11.66
C ARG A 223 13.53 21.32 -11.01
N VAL A 224 12.97 22.51 -11.08
CA VAL A 224 13.55 23.71 -10.49
C VAL A 224 12.54 24.32 -9.52
N ALA A 225 13.01 24.65 -8.34
CA ALA A 225 12.25 25.44 -7.37
C ALA A 225 13.05 26.69 -7.03
N LYS A 226 12.45 27.86 -7.27
CA LYS A 226 12.99 29.17 -6.81
C LYS A 226 12.26 29.55 -5.54
N VAL A 227 12.99 29.49 -4.43
CA VAL A 227 12.48 29.79 -3.09
C VAL A 227 12.78 31.26 -2.79
N HIS A 228 11.75 32.08 -2.72
CA HIS A 228 11.84 33.53 -2.48
C HIS A 228 11.89 33.81 -0.98
N LEU A 229 12.99 34.33 -0.49
CA LEU A 229 13.19 34.74 0.87
C LEU A 229 12.88 36.24 0.99
N VAL A 230 11.92 36.55 1.87
CA VAL A 230 11.43 37.93 2.06
C VAL A 230 11.47 38.31 3.55
N PRO A 231 11.49 39.62 3.91
CA PRO A 231 11.37 40.03 5.28
C PRO A 231 10.04 39.56 5.93
N VAL A 232 10.08 39.34 7.23
CA VAL A 232 8.86 39.04 8.02
C VAL A 232 7.96 40.26 8.06
N HIS A 233 8.54 41.47 8.26
CA HIS A 233 7.81 42.72 8.35
C HIS A 233 7.72 43.39 6.97
N GLU A 234 6.51 43.70 6.54
CA GLU A 234 6.23 44.27 5.20
C GLU A 234 6.85 45.64 4.93
N GLY A 235 7.23 46.40 5.99
CA GLY A 235 7.89 47.69 5.85
C GLY A 235 9.42 47.61 5.67
N ASP A 236 10.00 46.43 5.75
CA ASP A 236 11.43 46.24 5.65
C ASP A 236 11.85 46.14 4.17
N LYS A 237 12.73 47.02 3.74
CA LYS A 237 13.30 47.00 2.40
C LYS A 237 14.63 46.28 2.39
N LEU A 238 14.75 45.29 1.52
CA LEU A 238 16.01 44.58 1.31
C LEU A 238 16.93 45.34 0.35
N VAL A 239 18.21 45.11 0.54
CA VAL A 239 19.22 45.46 -0.44
C VAL A 239 20.02 44.21 -0.86
N ASP A 240 20.50 44.18 -2.08
CA ASP A 240 21.39 43.15 -2.60
C ASP A 240 22.82 43.28 -2.02
N ALA A 241 23.75 42.48 -2.53
CA ALA A 241 25.14 42.50 -2.11
C ALA A 241 25.84 43.84 -2.37
N ASP A 242 25.40 44.54 -3.40
CA ASP A 242 25.94 45.83 -3.84
C ASP A 242 25.28 47.03 -3.18
N GLY A 243 24.18 46.79 -2.47
CA GLY A 243 23.41 47.80 -1.73
C GLY A 243 22.25 48.41 -2.49
N ASN A 244 21.85 47.82 -3.65
CA ASN A 244 20.68 48.23 -4.39
C ASN A 244 19.41 47.60 -3.80
N GLU A 245 18.28 48.33 -3.85
CA GLU A 245 17.02 47.81 -3.37
C GLU A 245 16.62 46.54 -4.18
N THR A 246 16.16 45.49 -3.48
CA THR A 246 15.59 44.27 -4.02
C THR A 246 14.35 43.85 -3.25
N GLU A 247 13.44 43.13 -3.89
CA GLU A 247 12.20 42.67 -3.25
C GLU A 247 12.42 41.37 -2.44
N ASP A 248 13.34 40.55 -2.91
CA ASP A 248 13.63 39.23 -2.33
C ASP A 248 15.06 38.77 -2.57
N VAL A 249 15.38 37.59 -1.99
CA VAL A 249 16.60 36.83 -2.29
C VAL A 249 16.19 35.39 -2.65
N ILE A 250 16.70 34.88 -3.74
CA ILE A 250 16.27 33.61 -4.32
C ILE A 250 17.28 32.50 -4.01
N LEU A 251 16.79 31.42 -3.38
CA LEU A 251 17.45 30.14 -3.35
C LEU A 251 16.91 29.26 -4.48
N THR A 252 17.75 28.87 -5.42
CA THR A 252 17.39 27.98 -6.52
C THR A 252 17.77 26.56 -6.17
N VAL A 253 16.80 25.65 -6.14
CA VAL A 253 17.02 24.22 -5.96
C VAL A 253 16.75 23.52 -7.29
N ARG A 254 17.76 22.83 -7.82
CA ARG A 254 17.70 22.09 -9.08
C ARG A 254 17.78 20.61 -8.80
N GLN A 255 16.77 19.86 -9.20
CA GLN A 255 16.76 18.42 -9.03
C GLN A 255 16.97 17.73 -10.39
N ALA A 256 17.95 16.84 -10.45
CA ALA A 256 18.30 16.10 -11.65
C ALA A 256 17.08 15.41 -12.29
N ALA A 257 17.09 15.30 -13.61
CA ALA A 257 16.06 14.58 -14.36
C ALA A 257 16.07 13.09 -14.04
N ALA A 258 14.90 12.50 -14.00
CA ALA A 258 14.79 11.04 -13.95
C ALA A 258 15.21 10.42 -15.29
N PRO A 259 15.76 9.19 -15.27
CA PRO A 259 15.93 8.44 -16.50
C PRO A 259 14.58 8.22 -17.19
N LYS A 260 14.56 8.26 -18.53
CA LYS A 260 13.37 7.91 -19.30
C LYS A 260 13.02 6.44 -19.08
N ILE A 261 11.74 6.15 -18.79
CA ILE A 261 11.28 4.77 -18.69
C ILE A 261 11.19 4.18 -20.09
N GLU A 262 12.07 3.26 -20.40
CA GLU A 262 12.08 2.52 -21.64
C GLU A 262 11.31 1.20 -21.52
N ASP A 263 10.82 0.68 -22.65
CA ASP A 263 10.14 -0.61 -22.71
C ASP A 263 11.12 -1.79 -22.69
N ASN A 264 11.82 -1.91 -21.56
CA ASN A 264 12.81 -2.97 -21.32
C ASN A 264 12.85 -3.34 -19.82
N ARG A 265 13.72 -4.28 -19.46
CA ARG A 265 13.89 -4.73 -18.07
C ARG A 265 14.27 -3.60 -17.11
N ALA A 266 15.09 -2.65 -17.54
CA ALA A 266 15.48 -1.51 -16.70
C ALA A 266 14.27 -0.58 -16.47
N GLY A 267 13.43 -0.37 -17.49
CA GLY A 267 12.17 0.36 -17.34
C GLY A 267 11.19 -0.33 -16.41
N ASP A 268 11.11 -1.66 -16.41
CA ASP A 268 10.29 -2.41 -15.45
C ASP A 268 10.77 -2.16 -14.02
N SER A 269 12.08 -2.25 -13.75
CA SER A 269 12.64 -2.00 -12.42
C SER A 269 12.37 -0.58 -11.94
N LEU A 270 12.57 0.41 -12.82
CA LEU A 270 12.30 1.80 -12.51
C LEU A 270 10.81 2.04 -12.21
N SER A 271 9.91 1.45 -13.01
CA SER A 271 8.46 1.53 -12.78
C SER A 271 8.07 0.96 -11.42
N ILE A 272 8.61 -0.19 -11.02
CA ILE A 272 8.35 -0.78 -9.69
C ILE A 272 8.80 0.14 -8.57
N ILE A 273 10.01 0.70 -8.68
CA ILE A 273 10.56 1.62 -7.66
C ILE A 273 9.67 2.87 -7.56
N MET A 274 9.27 3.44 -8.68
CA MET A 274 8.40 4.61 -8.73
C MET A 274 7.02 4.32 -8.11
N ILE A 275 6.38 3.22 -8.49
CA ILE A 275 5.12 2.80 -7.89
C ILE A 275 5.29 2.66 -6.38
N ASN A 276 6.30 1.90 -5.93
CA ASN A 276 6.54 1.64 -4.52
C ASN A 276 6.65 2.93 -3.68
N GLN A 277 7.33 3.91 -4.22
CA GLN A 277 7.52 5.19 -3.54
C GLN A 277 6.27 6.06 -3.54
N LYS A 278 5.58 6.16 -4.68
CA LYS A 278 4.33 6.91 -4.79
C LYS A 278 3.25 6.38 -3.85
N ILE A 279 3.12 5.07 -3.75
CA ILE A 279 2.15 4.46 -2.82
C ILE A 279 2.68 4.35 -1.38
N ASN A 280 3.92 4.79 -1.13
CA ASN A 280 4.56 4.69 0.18
C ASN A 280 4.43 3.28 0.79
N SER A 281 4.76 2.26 -0.01
CA SER A 281 4.68 0.86 0.39
C SER A 281 5.86 0.48 1.30
N MET A 282 5.63 -0.45 2.22
CA MET A 282 6.70 -1.04 3.04
C MET A 282 7.48 -2.14 2.31
N ALA A 283 7.13 -2.48 1.07
CA ALA A 283 7.90 -3.41 0.27
C ALA A 283 9.30 -2.82 -0.01
N THR A 284 10.31 -3.63 0.20
CA THR A 284 11.70 -3.24 -0.05
C THR A 284 12.16 -3.80 -1.38
N PHE A 285 12.78 -2.93 -2.18
CA PHE A 285 13.41 -3.29 -3.44
C PHE A 285 14.86 -2.77 -3.39
N ASP A 286 15.81 -3.69 -3.25
CA ASP A 286 17.23 -3.33 -3.18
C ASP A 286 17.74 -2.92 -4.55
N THR A 287 17.87 -1.63 -4.76
CA THR A 287 18.34 -1.06 -6.04
C THR A 287 19.82 -1.31 -6.31
N SER A 288 20.58 -1.73 -5.31
CA SER A 288 21.98 -2.13 -5.46
C SER A 288 22.14 -3.56 -5.96
N ASP A 289 21.06 -4.37 -5.93
CA ASP A 289 21.05 -5.76 -6.35
C ASP A 289 20.21 -5.97 -7.62
N ASN A 290 20.46 -7.10 -8.27
CA ASN A 290 19.71 -7.49 -9.46
C ASN A 290 18.23 -7.71 -9.12
N MET A 291 17.32 -7.16 -9.94
CA MET A 291 15.87 -7.32 -9.78
C MET A 291 15.41 -8.79 -9.62
N ARG A 292 16.21 -9.76 -10.12
CA ARG A 292 15.97 -11.19 -9.92
C ARG A 292 16.00 -11.61 -8.45
N ASN A 293 16.73 -10.89 -7.62
CA ASN A 293 16.90 -11.17 -6.20
C ASN A 293 15.87 -10.40 -5.33
N TRP A 294 15.02 -9.58 -5.94
CA TRP A 294 13.97 -8.86 -5.21
C TRP A 294 12.87 -9.83 -4.75
N SER A 295 12.68 -9.96 -3.46
CA SER A 295 11.77 -10.95 -2.85
C SER A 295 10.30 -10.82 -3.29
N ASN A 296 9.89 -9.63 -3.72
CA ASN A 296 8.51 -9.33 -4.13
C ASN A 296 8.32 -9.31 -5.66
N VAL A 297 9.33 -9.73 -6.42
CA VAL A 297 9.32 -9.72 -7.88
C VAL A 297 9.69 -11.10 -8.42
N VAL A 298 8.96 -11.55 -9.44
CA VAL A 298 9.28 -12.74 -10.22
C VAL A 298 9.44 -12.32 -11.67
N LEU A 299 10.49 -12.79 -12.32
CA LEU A 299 10.74 -12.53 -13.73
C LEU A 299 10.35 -13.70 -14.60
N TRP A 300 10.09 -13.43 -15.88
CA TRP A 300 9.92 -14.46 -16.88
C TRP A 300 11.25 -15.14 -17.18
N GLU A 301 11.27 -16.46 -17.11
CA GLU A 301 12.43 -17.29 -17.40
C GLU A 301 12.37 -17.87 -18.82
N PRO A 302 13.51 -18.15 -19.46
CA PRO A 302 13.53 -18.74 -20.81
C PRO A 302 12.78 -20.05 -20.94
N THR A 303 12.60 -20.78 -19.83
CA THR A 303 11.89 -22.06 -19.78
C THR A 303 10.38 -21.93 -19.67
N ASP A 304 9.87 -20.75 -19.39
CA ASP A 304 8.44 -20.50 -19.23
C ASP A 304 7.69 -20.69 -20.57
N ALA A 305 6.54 -21.33 -20.50
CA ALA A 305 5.73 -21.59 -21.71
C ALA A 305 5.29 -20.30 -22.41
N PHE A 306 5.03 -19.24 -21.66
CA PHE A 306 4.66 -17.92 -22.17
C PHE A 306 5.77 -17.33 -23.06
N VAL A 307 7.02 -17.48 -22.63
CA VAL A 307 8.20 -16.96 -23.33
C VAL A 307 8.43 -17.59 -24.69
N LYS A 308 7.94 -18.82 -24.91
CA LYS A 308 7.99 -19.47 -26.24
C LYS A 308 7.18 -18.71 -27.30
N GLN A 309 6.12 -18.01 -26.87
CA GLN A 309 5.26 -17.20 -27.73
C GLN A 309 5.65 -15.71 -27.69
N HIS A 310 6.32 -15.29 -26.61
CA HIS A 310 6.73 -13.92 -26.32
C HIS A 310 8.21 -13.89 -25.91
N PRO A 311 9.17 -14.13 -26.82
CA PRO A 311 10.60 -14.17 -26.49
C PRO A 311 11.13 -12.88 -25.87
N GLU A 312 10.52 -11.75 -26.21
CA GLU A 312 10.82 -10.41 -25.69
C GLU A 312 10.47 -10.27 -24.20
N ALA A 313 9.69 -11.20 -23.65
CA ALA A 313 9.32 -11.18 -22.22
C ALA A 313 10.42 -11.74 -21.31
N VAL A 314 11.46 -12.38 -21.85
CA VAL A 314 12.56 -12.92 -21.03
C VAL A 314 13.17 -11.84 -20.14
N GLY A 315 13.22 -12.10 -18.83
CA GLY A 315 13.77 -11.18 -17.84
C GLY A 315 12.89 -9.97 -17.52
N ARG A 316 11.72 -9.83 -18.18
CA ARG A 316 10.69 -8.85 -17.82
C ARG A 316 9.91 -9.31 -16.59
N VAL A 317 9.22 -8.39 -15.93
CA VAL A 317 8.46 -8.69 -14.72
C VAL A 317 7.24 -9.54 -15.04
N ARG A 318 7.16 -10.72 -14.40
CA ARG A 318 6.02 -11.63 -14.41
C ARG A 318 5.07 -11.37 -13.27
N SER A 319 5.60 -11.13 -12.06
CA SER A 319 4.82 -10.91 -10.85
C SER A 319 5.44 -9.83 -10.01
N VAL A 320 4.61 -8.98 -9.43
CA VAL A 320 5.02 -7.99 -8.43
C VAL A 320 4.00 -7.91 -7.31
N LYS A 321 4.50 -7.74 -6.07
CA LYS A 321 3.68 -7.61 -4.88
C LYS A 321 4.09 -6.37 -4.09
N PHE A 322 3.14 -5.51 -3.83
CA PHE A 322 3.25 -4.37 -2.92
C PHE A 322 2.45 -4.65 -1.64
N SER A 323 3.01 -4.31 -0.49
CA SER A 323 2.37 -4.57 0.79
C SER A 323 2.50 -3.37 1.72
N MET A 324 1.50 -3.21 2.58
CA MET A 324 1.46 -2.13 3.58
C MET A 324 1.63 -0.74 2.96
N PHE A 325 0.94 -0.50 1.85
CA PHE A 325 0.94 0.81 1.16
C PHE A 325 0.13 1.86 1.95
N ASN A 326 0.37 3.13 1.66
CA ASN A 326 -0.32 4.26 2.29
C ASN A 326 -0.55 5.38 1.27
N LEU A 327 -1.64 5.28 0.53
CA LEU A 327 -2.12 6.33 -0.38
C LEU A 327 -2.96 7.37 0.38
N LYS A 328 -2.88 8.62 -0.01
CA LYS A 328 -3.77 9.67 0.49
C LYS A 328 -5.13 9.60 -0.19
N ALA A 329 -6.15 10.15 0.45
CA ALA A 329 -7.47 10.25 -0.15
C ALA A 329 -7.41 11.01 -1.49
N GLY A 330 -8.02 10.43 -2.54
CA GLY A 330 -7.99 10.98 -3.89
C GLY A 330 -6.81 10.55 -4.76
N GLU A 331 -5.79 9.92 -4.19
CA GLU A 331 -4.71 9.32 -4.98
C GLU A 331 -5.14 7.97 -5.58
N THR A 332 -4.59 7.63 -6.72
CA THR A 332 -4.83 6.35 -7.40
C THR A 332 -3.54 5.53 -7.49
N LEU A 333 -3.66 4.30 -7.96
CA LEU A 333 -2.49 3.52 -8.33
C LEU A 333 -1.68 4.28 -9.40
N PRO A 334 -0.37 4.44 -9.23
CA PRO A 334 0.46 5.20 -10.14
C PRO A 334 0.41 4.70 -11.59
N LYS A 335 0.39 5.63 -12.54
CA LYS A 335 0.31 5.32 -13.97
C LYS A 335 1.46 4.43 -14.49
N GLU A 336 2.57 4.40 -13.79
CA GLU A 336 3.72 3.58 -14.14
C GLU A 336 3.39 2.07 -14.16
N VAL A 337 2.27 1.65 -13.59
CA VAL A 337 1.82 0.25 -13.62
C VAL A 337 1.64 -0.25 -15.06
N LYS A 338 1.20 0.60 -16.00
CA LYS A 338 1.01 0.24 -17.42
C LYS A 338 2.32 -0.14 -18.14
N ASN A 339 3.46 0.29 -17.61
CA ASN A 339 4.77 -0.03 -18.21
C ASN A 339 5.18 -1.49 -17.97
N LEU A 340 4.58 -2.15 -16.99
CA LEU A 340 4.83 -3.57 -16.68
C LEU A 340 4.06 -4.48 -17.66
N LYS A 341 4.32 -4.32 -18.94
CA LYS A 341 3.52 -4.90 -20.04
C LYS A 341 3.35 -6.41 -19.99
N TYR A 342 4.35 -7.14 -19.48
CA TYR A 342 4.33 -8.61 -19.44
C TYR A 342 3.89 -9.15 -18.09
N LEU A 343 3.26 -8.33 -17.26
CA LEU A 343 2.80 -8.72 -15.94
C LEU A 343 1.68 -9.75 -16.02
N GLU A 344 1.89 -10.89 -15.37
CA GLU A 344 0.90 -11.97 -15.18
C GLU A 344 0.17 -11.86 -13.86
N THR A 345 0.89 -11.42 -12.80
CA THR A 345 0.36 -11.33 -11.43
C THR A 345 0.66 -9.97 -10.83
N PHE A 346 -0.39 -9.27 -10.43
CA PHE A 346 -0.29 -8.03 -9.66
C PHE A 346 -0.98 -8.20 -8.31
N SER A 347 -0.28 -7.87 -7.24
CA SER A 347 -0.83 -7.90 -5.90
C SER A 347 -0.50 -6.60 -5.16
N ILE A 348 -1.53 -5.95 -4.65
CA ILE A 348 -1.42 -4.82 -3.75
C ILE A 348 -2.31 -5.06 -2.55
N ALA A 349 -1.73 -5.03 -1.35
CA ALA A 349 -2.42 -5.30 -0.11
C ALA A 349 -2.01 -4.32 0.98
N SER A 350 -2.96 -3.90 1.78
CA SER A 350 -2.72 -3.02 2.92
C SER A 350 -3.33 -3.59 4.19
N ASN A 351 -3.28 -2.79 5.26
CA ASN A 351 -4.01 -3.05 6.49
C ASN A 351 -5.40 -2.41 6.44
N GLU A 352 -6.21 -2.68 7.46
CA GLU A 352 -7.57 -2.16 7.57
C GLU A 352 -7.67 -0.63 7.60
N ASN A 353 -6.60 0.08 8.00
CA ASN A 353 -6.59 1.54 8.06
C ASN A 353 -6.74 2.19 6.69
N ASN A 354 -6.26 1.56 5.62
CA ASN A 354 -6.48 2.05 4.27
C ASN A 354 -7.90 1.78 3.78
N GLN A 355 -8.52 0.71 4.22
CA GLN A 355 -9.88 0.35 3.84
C GLN A 355 -10.92 1.43 4.23
N ILE A 356 -10.67 2.21 5.26
CA ILE A 356 -11.58 3.30 5.68
C ILE A 356 -11.58 4.51 4.74
N ARG A 357 -10.69 4.55 3.76
CA ARG A 357 -10.60 5.61 2.76
C ARG A 357 -11.31 5.18 1.49
N ASN A 358 -12.03 6.11 0.87
CA ASN A 358 -12.62 5.87 -0.43
C ASN A 358 -11.57 6.12 -1.51
N MET A 359 -11.11 5.06 -2.15
CA MET A 359 -10.01 5.08 -3.10
C MET A 359 -10.47 4.64 -4.48
N GLU A 360 -9.75 5.06 -5.50
CA GLU A 360 -9.92 4.60 -6.88
C GLU A 360 -8.64 3.88 -7.33
N LEU A 361 -8.79 2.85 -8.15
CA LEU A 361 -7.64 2.07 -8.63
C LEU A 361 -6.87 2.78 -9.76
N GLY A 362 -7.54 3.65 -10.52
CA GLY A 362 -6.99 4.26 -11.73
C GLY A 362 -7.20 3.37 -12.97
N GLU A 363 -7.11 3.98 -14.15
CA GLU A 363 -7.37 3.30 -15.43
C GLU A 363 -6.15 2.56 -15.99
N ASP A 364 -4.94 2.96 -15.62
CA ASP A 364 -3.69 2.45 -16.21
C ASP A 364 -3.48 0.94 -16.00
N ILE A 365 -4.00 0.37 -14.92
CA ILE A 365 -3.94 -1.08 -14.70
C ILE A 365 -4.74 -1.86 -15.74
N CYS A 366 -5.76 -1.24 -16.33
CA CYS A 366 -6.60 -1.85 -17.36
C CYS A 366 -5.87 -2.04 -18.70
N GLU A 367 -4.72 -1.41 -18.88
CA GLU A 367 -3.90 -1.53 -20.09
C GLU A 367 -3.00 -2.77 -20.09
N LEU A 368 -2.90 -3.52 -18.97
CA LEU A 368 -2.07 -4.71 -18.85
C LEU A 368 -2.66 -5.90 -19.68
N PRO A 369 -2.00 -6.32 -20.78
CA PRO A 369 -2.61 -7.26 -21.71
C PRO A 369 -2.58 -8.73 -21.23
N TYR A 370 -1.67 -9.07 -20.34
CA TYR A 370 -1.40 -10.45 -19.92
C TYR A 370 -1.73 -10.73 -18.46
N LEU A 371 -2.38 -9.77 -17.77
CA LEU A 371 -2.71 -9.90 -16.35
C LEU A 371 -3.74 -10.99 -16.11
N LYS A 372 -3.32 -12.09 -15.43
CA LYS A 372 -4.18 -13.24 -15.09
C LYS A 372 -4.65 -13.23 -13.64
N TYR A 373 -3.83 -12.72 -12.74
CA TYR A 373 -4.07 -12.78 -11.31
C TYR A 373 -3.97 -11.38 -10.72
N LEU A 374 -5.11 -10.84 -10.31
CA LEU A 374 -5.20 -9.50 -9.71
C LEU A 374 -5.69 -9.62 -8.27
N THR A 375 -4.89 -9.10 -7.34
CA THR A 375 -5.26 -8.93 -5.94
C THR A 375 -5.18 -7.46 -5.57
N VAL A 376 -6.32 -6.91 -5.11
CA VAL A 376 -6.43 -5.56 -4.57
C VAL A 376 -7.12 -5.67 -3.21
N GLN A 377 -6.32 -5.79 -2.16
CA GLN A 377 -6.80 -6.08 -0.81
C GLN A 377 -6.67 -4.88 0.11
N ALA A 378 -7.72 -4.58 0.87
CA ALA A 378 -7.78 -3.48 1.83
C ALA A 378 -7.33 -2.14 1.22
N TYR A 379 -7.63 -1.95 -0.06
CA TYR A 379 -7.26 -0.76 -0.82
C TYR A 379 -8.24 0.39 -0.57
N GLY A 380 -9.51 0.07 -0.26
CA GLY A 380 -10.57 1.05 -0.06
C GLY A 380 -11.38 1.35 -1.32
N LEU A 381 -11.42 0.42 -2.29
CA LEU A 381 -12.19 0.59 -3.52
C LEU A 381 -13.68 0.71 -3.25
N THR A 382 -14.31 1.71 -3.84
CA THR A 382 -15.78 1.87 -3.89
C THR A 382 -16.37 1.50 -5.25
N LYS A 383 -15.55 1.53 -6.29
CA LYS A 383 -15.91 1.18 -7.67
C LYS A 383 -14.68 0.68 -8.43
N LEU A 384 -14.91 -0.01 -9.53
CA LEU A 384 -13.87 -0.39 -10.48
C LEU A 384 -13.68 0.71 -11.54
N PRO A 385 -12.48 0.80 -12.17
CA PRO A 385 -12.23 1.67 -13.31
C PRO A 385 -13.24 1.43 -14.45
N ALA A 386 -13.54 2.47 -15.22
CA ALA A 386 -14.50 2.37 -16.33
C ALA A 386 -14.08 1.35 -17.40
N ASN A 387 -12.77 1.23 -17.65
CA ASN A 387 -12.19 0.30 -18.61
C ASN A 387 -11.84 -1.07 -18.00
N PHE A 388 -12.23 -1.37 -16.77
CA PHE A 388 -11.84 -2.61 -16.08
C PHE A 388 -12.18 -3.89 -16.87
N LYS A 389 -13.27 -3.87 -17.65
CA LYS A 389 -13.65 -4.96 -18.52
C LYS A 389 -12.59 -5.37 -19.57
N LYS A 390 -11.63 -4.48 -19.89
CA LYS A 390 -10.51 -4.83 -20.78
C LYS A 390 -9.66 -5.97 -20.23
N LEU A 391 -9.59 -6.12 -18.90
CA LEU A 391 -8.86 -7.20 -18.25
C LEU A 391 -9.53 -8.57 -18.42
N GLY A 392 -10.80 -8.62 -18.80
CA GLY A 392 -11.54 -9.86 -19.03
C GLY A 392 -10.93 -10.76 -20.10
N ARG A 393 -10.15 -10.21 -21.02
CA ARG A 393 -9.41 -10.95 -22.05
C ARG A 393 -8.38 -11.94 -21.48
N SER A 394 -7.88 -11.70 -20.27
CA SER A 394 -6.77 -12.47 -19.69
C SER A 394 -7.00 -12.90 -18.24
N LEU A 395 -7.87 -12.20 -17.50
CA LEU A 395 -8.01 -12.39 -16.06
C LEU A 395 -8.63 -13.76 -15.72
N VAL A 396 -7.94 -14.50 -14.86
CA VAL A 396 -8.33 -15.83 -14.38
C VAL A 396 -8.74 -15.80 -12.92
N ALA A 397 -8.11 -14.95 -12.11
CA ALA A 397 -8.47 -14.76 -10.71
C ALA A 397 -8.52 -13.28 -10.34
N LEU A 398 -9.59 -12.90 -9.68
CA LEU A 398 -9.83 -11.57 -9.13
C LEU A 398 -10.07 -11.67 -7.64
N ASN A 399 -9.24 -10.99 -6.87
CA ASN A 399 -9.36 -10.90 -5.42
C ASN A 399 -9.52 -9.42 -5.03
N LEU A 400 -10.70 -9.09 -4.48
CA LEU A 400 -11.08 -7.75 -4.03
C LEU A 400 -11.41 -7.74 -2.52
N VAL A 401 -10.70 -8.51 -1.73
CA VAL A 401 -10.90 -8.65 -0.28
C VAL A 401 -10.78 -7.30 0.42
N SER A 402 -11.70 -7.09 1.38
CA SER A 402 -11.65 -5.95 2.32
C SER A 402 -11.66 -4.58 1.62
N ASN A 403 -12.53 -4.40 0.62
CA ASN A 403 -12.77 -3.10 -0.02
C ASN A 403 -14.09 -2.47 0.44
N ASN A 404 -14.52 -1.41 -0.21
CA ASN A 404 -15.60 -0.53 0.23
C ASN A 404 -16.77 -0.46 -0.76
N PHE A 405 -17.05 -1.54 -1.46
CA PHE A 405 -18.22 -1.60 -2.33
C PHE A 405 -19.51 -1.58 -1.49
N ASN A 406 -20.52 -0.87 -1.96
CA ASN A 406 -21.77 -0.71 -1.24
C ASN A 406 -22.82 -1.73 -1.66
N LYS A 407 -22.80 -2.20 -2.91
CA LYS A 407 -23.79 -3.13 -3.46
C LYS A 407 -23.14 -4.23 -4.28
N LEU A 408 -23.75 -5.42 -4.24
CA LEU A 408 -23.34 -6.52 -5.10
C LEU A 408 -23.58 -6.20 -6.58
N SER A 409 -24.65 -5.48 -6.88
CA SER A 409 -24.98 -5.06 -8.24
C SER A 409 -23.94 -4.11 -8.83
N ASP A 410 -23.23 -3.32 -8.04
CA ASP A 410 -22.20 -2.40 -8.53
C ASP A 410 -21.00 -3.17 -9.11
N ILE A 411 -20.62 -4.28 -8.47
CA ILE A 411 -19.52 -5.11 -8.97
C ILE A 411 -19.97 -6.01 -10.11
N THR A 412 -21.16 -6.60 -10.07
CA THR A 412 -21.61 -7.56 -11.09
C THR A 412 -21.97 -6.89 -12.43
N LYS A 413 -22.23 -5.59 -12.46
CA LYS A 413 -22.35 -4.82 -13.70
C LYS A 413 -21.07 -4.89 -14.54
N VAL A 414 -19.92 -4.94 -13.90
CA VAL A 414 -18.60 -4.96 -14.55
C VAL A 414 -18.05 -6.38 -14.60
N VAL A 415 -18.04 -7.07 -13.44
CA VAL A 415 -17.50 -8.42 -13.30
C VAL A 415 -18.62 -9.44 -13.50
N ASN A 416 -18.79 -9.88 -14.72
CA ASN A 416 -19.78 -10.86 -15.13
C ASN A 416 -19.16 -11.80 -16.19
N GLU A 417 -19.86 -12.89 -16.52
CA GLU A 417 -19.33 -13.91 -17.42
C GLU A 417 -19.07 -13.40 -18.84
N GLU A 418 -19.87 -12.46 -19.32
CA GLU A 418 -19.71 -11.86 -20.64
C GLU A 418 -18.40 -11.07 -20.73
N ASN A 419 -18.16 -10.21 -19.73
CA ASN A 419 -16.96 -9.39 -19.68
C ASN A 419 -15.69 -10.18 -19.28
N PHE A 420 -15.84 -11.25 -18.48
CA PHE A 420 -14.73 -12.04 -17.93
C PHE A 420 -14.87 -13.55 -18.19
N PRO A 421 -14.89 -14.01 -19.46
CA PRO A 421 -15.15 -15.41 -19.78
C PRO A 421 -14.09 -16.38 -19.25
N HIS A 422 -12.91 -15.89 -18.95
CA HIS A 422 -11.79 -16.71 -18.44
C HIS A 422 -11.71 -16.76 -16.92
N LEU A 423 -12.51 -15.98 -16.21
CA LEU A 423 -12.47 -15.90 -14.75
C LEU A 423 -12.89 -17.24 -14.13
N ARG A 424 -12.07 -17.74 -13.22
CA ARG A 424 -12.28 -19.01 -12.50
C ARG A 424 -12.37 -18.81 -10.98
N THR A 425 -11.78 -17.74 -10.49
CA THR A 425 -11.78 -17.42 -9.05
C THR A 425 -12.20 -15.98 -8.87
N PHE A 426 -13.27 -15.80 -8.11
CA PHE A 426 -13.75 -14.48 -7.71
C PHE A 426 -13.89 -14.44 -6.19
N ILE A 427 -13.06 -13.63 -5.55
CA ILE A 427 -13.02 -13.42 -4.10
C ILE A 427 -13.45 -11.99 -3.82
N PHE A 428 -14.61 -11.86 -3.17
CA PHE A 428 -15.23 -10.59 -2.83
C PHE A 428 -15.59 -10.56 -1.34
N TYR A 429 -14.64 -10.99 -0.52
CA TYR A 429 -14.77 -11.14 0.93
C TYR A 429 -14.66 -9.81 1.66
N ALA A 430 -15.41 -9.64 2.78
CA ALA A 430 -15.28 -8.56 3.76
C ALA A 430 -15.45 -7.14 3.18
N GLN A 431 -16.55 -6.89 2.49
CA GLN A 431 -16.85 -5.55 1.99
C GLN A 431 -17.40 -4.63 3.09
N ARG A 432 -17.16 -3.33 2.97
CA ARG A 432 -17.64 -2.30 3.90
C ARG A 432 -18.45 -1.23 3.18
N ARG A 433 -19.52 -0.76 3.80
CA ARG A 433 -20.27 0.42 3.35
C ARG A 433 -19.60 1.67 3.87
N THR A 434 -19.01 2.44 2.98
CA THR A 434 -18.24 3.62 3.36
C THR A 434 -19.06 4.85 3.66
N ASP A 435 -20.35 4.83 3.28
CA ASP A 435 -21.30 5.88 3.58
C ASP A 435 -21.81 5.86 5.04
N VAL A 436 -21.68 4.73 5.72
CA VAL A 436 -22.14 4.55 7.10
C VAL A 436 -21.07 3.98 8.04
N CYS A 437 -20.03 3.32 7.52
CA CYS A 437 -18.99 2.71 8.33
C CYS A 437 -17.66 3.39 8.22
N ILE A 438 -17.28 4.06 9.26
CA ILE A 438 -16.01 4.73 9.37
C ILE A 438 -15.07 3.97 10.31
N ASN A 439 -15.60 3.11 11.19
CA ASN A 439 -14.79 2.48 12.21
C ASN A 439 -15.36 1.11 12.64
N LEU A 440 -14.60 0.04 12.47
CA LEU A 440 -14.96 -1.30 12.95
C LEU A 440 -15.06 -1.40 14.48
N GLN A 441 -14.37 -0.55 15.21
CA GLN A 441 -14.46 -0.51 16.68
C GLN A 441 -15.80 0.07 17.16
N GLY A 442 -16.53 0.74 16.26
CA GLY A 442 -17.87 1.29 16.52
C GLY A 442 -19.02 0.32 16.26
N LEU A 443 -18.80 -0.98 16.33
CA LEU A 443 -19.89 -1.94 16.36
C LEU A 443 -20.81 -1.60 17.52
N ASN A 444 -22.05 -1.21 17.20
CA ASN A 444 -23.00 -0.83 18.21
C ASN A 444 -23.26 -2.00 19.14
N ARG A 445 -23.03 -1.79 20.41
CA ARG A 445 -23.46 -2.68 21.47
C ARG A 445 -24.56 -2.01 22.26
N ASP A 446 -25.52 -2.79 22.70
CA ASP A 446 -26.51 -2.34 23.67
C ASP A 446 -25.88 -2.10 25.05
N ASN A 447 -26.68 -1.62 25.98
CA ASN A 447 -26.22 -1.37 27.36
C ASN A 447 -25.77 -2.63 28.11
N ASN A 448 -26.06 -3.82 27.59
CA ASN A 448 -25.68 -5.12 28.14
C ASN A 448 -24.43 -5.69 27.44
N GLY A 449 -23.86 -4.96 26.47
CA GLY A 449 -22.71 -5.37 25.70
C GLY A 449 -23.02 -6.28 24.49
N ASN A 450 -24.30 -6.52 24.17
CA ASN A 450 -24.70 -7.34 23.01
C ASN A 450 -24.64 -6.54 21.72
N PHE A 451 -24.34 -7.20 20.60
CA PHE A 451 -24.34 -6.54 19.31
C PHE A 451 -25.75 -6.15 18.85
N VAL A 452 -25.88 -4.90 18.40
CA VAL A 452 -27.10 -4.39 17.78
C VAL A 452 -26.97 -4.50 16.27
N TYR A 453 -27.43 -5.61 15.73
CA TYR A 453 -27.25 -5.98 14.32
C TYR A 453 -27.97 -5.06 13.33
N ASN A 454 -29.10 -4.46 13.73
CA ASN A 454 -29.89 -3.58 12.87
C ASN A 454 -29.17 -2.28 12.45
N ASN A 455 -28.12 -1.91 13.17
CA ASN A 455 -27.32 -0.74 12.90
C ASN A 455 -25.89 -1.10 12.48
N TYR A 456 -25.71 -2.29 11.93
CA TYR A 456 -24.39 -2.77 11.53
C TYR A 456 -23.90 -1.97 10.31
N PRO A 457 -22.88 -1.13 10.44
CA PRO A 457 -22.50 -0.21 9.39
C PRO A 457 -21.52 -0.81 8.37
N ILE A 458 -21.36 -2.12 8.34
CA ILE A 458 -20.47 -2.83 7.44
C ILE A 458 -21.22 -3.78 6.52
N GLY A 459 -20.57 -4.19 5.45
CA GLY A 459 -21.13 -5.08 4.44
C GLY A 459 -21.85 -4.34 3.32
N LEU A 460 -22.53 -5.09 2.50
CA LEU A 460 -23.26 -4.60 1.35
C LEU A 460 -24.69 -4.22 1.71
N TYR A 461 -25.23 -3.25 0.99
CA TYR A 461 -26.67 -2.97 1.01
C TYR A 461 -27.42 -4.01 0.19
N GLY A 462 -28.60 -4.29 0.62
CA GLY A 462 -29.60 -4.99 -0.15
C GLY A 462 -29.93 -6.37 0.38
N ASP A 463 -31.21 -6.60 0.43
CA ASP A 463 -31.79 -7.90 0.69
C ASP A 463 -31.94 -8.63 -0.64
N ILE A 464 -31.20 -9.72 -0.81
CA ILE A 464 -31.19 -10.49 -2.08
C ILE A 464 -32.53 -11.20 -2.37
N SER A 465 -33.51 -11.17 -1.46
CA SER A 465 -34.83 -11.72 -1.70
C SER A 465 -35.88 -10.66 -2.07
N SER A 466 -35.78 -9.46 -1.53
CA SER A 466 -36.74 -8.38 -1.73
C SER A 466 -36.28 -7.27 -2.68
N ASP A 467 -34.96 -7.01 -2.78
CA ASP A 467 -34.40 -6.06 -3.75
C ASP A 467 -34.16 -6.76 -5.10
N TYR A 468 -34.98 -6.42 -6.10
CA TYR A 468 -34.87 -7.01 -7.43
C TYR A 468 -33.49 -6.88 -8.06
N THR A 469 -32.84 -5.75 -7.87
CA THR A 469 -31.52 -5.48 -8.47
C THR A 469 -30.44 -6.34 -7.82
N GLU A 470 -30.43 -6.41 -6.50
CA GLU A 470 -29.47 -7.22 -5.76
C GLU A 470 -29.71 -8.73 -5.96
N ARG A 471 -30.99 -9.15 -6.02
CA ARG A 471 -31.35 -10.54 -6.37
C ARG A 471 -30.84 -10.91 -7.77
N LYS A 472 -31.05 -10.05 -8.76
CA LYS A 472 -30.56 -10.26 -10.12
C LYS A 472 -29.03 -10.35 -10.16
N ALA A 473 -28.35 -9.49 -9.39
CA ALA A 473 -26.89 -9.50 -9.25
C ALA A 473 -26.41 -10.83 -8.66
N PHE A 474 -27.04 -11.29 -7.58
CA PHE A 474 -26.70 -12.56 -6.96
C PHE A 474 -26.95 -13.76 -7.91
N LEU A 475 -28.10 -13.80 -8.55
CA LEU A 475 -28.45 -14.82 -9.54
C LEU A 475 -27.48 -14.87 -10.71
N SER A 476 -27.00 -13.71 -11.18
CA SER A 476 -26.01 -13.67 -12.28
C SER A 476 -24.70 -14.35 -11.92
N LEU A 477 -24.28 -14.33 -10.67
CA LEU A 477 -23.10 -15.07 -10.20
C LEU A 477 -23.36 -16.58 -10.17
N LEU A 478 -24.57 -17.01 -9.83
CA LEU A 478 -24.92 -18.43 -9.74
C LEU A 478 -25.03 -19.11 -11.10
N THR A 479 -25.31 -18.37 -12.15
CA THR A 479 -25.41 -18.91 -13.52
C THR A 479 -24.06 -19.00 -14.24
N TRP A 480 -22.96 -18.58 -13.63
CA TRP A 480 -21.65 -18.52 -14.26
C TRP A 480 -21.07 -19.91 -14.51
N GLU A 481 -20.65 -20.17 -15.75
CA GLU A 481 -20.23 -21.50 -16.21
C GLU A 481 -18.83 -21.91 -15.72
N ASN A 482 -17.90 -20.96 -15.70
CA ASN A 482 -16.48 -21.25 -15.54
C ASN A 482 -15.92 -21.01 -14.14
N LEU A 483 -16.69 -20.44 -13.23
CA LEU A 483 -16.22 -20.21 -11.86
C LEU A 483 -15.93 -21.53 -11.14
N ARG A 484 -14.78 -21.59 -10.48
CA ARG A 484 -14.32 -22.70 -9.64
C ARG A 484 -14.35 -22.35 -8.14
N ALA A 485 -14.20 -21.08 -7.85
CA ALA A 485 -14.31 -20.54 -6.51
C ALA A 485 -15.04 -19.20 -6.54
N LEU A 486 -16.03 -19.08 -5.65
CA LEU A 486 -16.78 -17.85 -5.38
C LEU A 486 -16.82 -17.61 -3.88
N GLU A 487 -16.31 -16.48 -3.44
CA GLU A 487 -16.27 -16.09 -2.03
C GLU A 487 -17.00 -14.76 -1.82
N LEU A 488 -18.13 -14.82 -1.10
CA LEU A 488 -18.95 -13.69 -0.72
C LEU A 488 -19.14 -13.63 0.81
N SER A 489 -18.20 -14.18 1.55
CA SER A 489 -18.24 -14.21 3.01
C SER A 489 -18.04 -12.83 3.61
N TYR A 490 -18.55 -12.62 4.82
CA TYR A 490 -18.38 -11.39 5.58
C TYR A 490 -18.78 -10.12 4.80
N CYS A 491 -19.82 -10.29 3.97
CA CYS A 491 -20.42 -9.21 3.18
C CYS A 491 -21.73 -8.72 3.76
N PHE A 492 -22.24 -9.37 4.81
CA PHE A 492 -23.49 -9.04 5.50
C PHE A 492 -24.70 -9.01 4.56
N LEU A 493 -24.69 -9.86 3.54
CA LEU A 493 -25.82 -10.05 2.65
C LEU A 493 -27.03 -10.57 3.44
N GLU A 494 -28.21 -10.03 3.16
CA GLU A 494 -29.45 -10.36 3.82
C GLU A 494 -30.43 -11.04 2.86
N GLY A 495 -31.45 -11.70 3.43
CA GLY A 495 -32.54 -12.30 2.70
C GLY A 495 -32.40 -13.80 2.52
N GLU A 496 -33.29 -14.36 1.71
CA GLU A 496 -33.31 -15.78 1.40
C GLU A 496 -32.44 -16.10 0.20
N LEU A 497 -31.71 -17.21 0.25
CA LEU A 497 -31.02 -17.73 -0.91
C LEU A 497 -32.04 -17.99 -2.04
N PRO A 498 -31.65 -17.74 -3.32
CA PRO A 498 -32.54 -18.01 -4.44
C PRO A 498 -33.06 -19.46 -4.42
N SER A 499 -34.33 -19.63 -4.59
CA SER A 499 -34.98 -20.95 -4.67
C SER A 499 -34.49 -21.71 -5.93
N ASP A 500 -34.79 -23.00 -5.99
CA ASP A 500 -34.47 -23.81 -7.17
C ASP A 500 -35.20 -23.30 -8.42
N GLU A 501 -36.44 -22.77 -8.24
CA GLU A 501 -37.23 -22.17 -9.31
C GLU A 501 -36.64 -20.84 -9.80
N ASP A 502 -36.15 -19.99 -8.90
CA ASP A 502 -35.51 -18.73 -9.27
C ASP A 502 -34.24 -18.97 -10.11
N VAL A 503 -33.42 -19.93 -9.66
CA VAL A 503 -32.22 -20.29 -10.38
C VAL A 503 -32.53 -20.91 -11.75
N ASP A 504 -33.53 -21.74 -11.82
CA ASP A 504 -34.00 -22.31 -13.11
C ASP A 504 -34.46 -21.21 -14.06
N ALA A 505 -35.20 -20.23 -13.56
CA ALA A 505 -35.63 -19.08 -14.35
C ALA A 505 -34.40 -18.26 -14.84
N ALA A 506 -33.41 -18.02 -13.96
CA ALA A 506 -32.19 -17.29 -14.31
C ALA A 506 -31.35 -18.05 -15.35
N LEU A 507 -31.18 -19.37 -15.23
CA LEU A 507 -30.48 -20.22 -16.20
C LEU A 507 -31.18 -20.17 -17.57
N ARG A 508 -32.50 -20.29 -17.61
CA ARG A 508 -33.28 -20.17 -18.87
C ARG A 508 -33.09 -18.80 -19.50
N ALA A 509 -33.18 -17.74 -18.71
CA ALA A 509 -32.98 -16.37 -19.19
C ALA A 509 -31.56 -16.14 -19.75
N ALA A 510 -30.58 -16.82 -19.18
CA ALA A 510 -29.19 -16.82 -19.68
C ALA A 510 -28.94 -17.76 -20.86
N GLY A 511 -29.97 -18.49 -21.35
CA GLY A 511 -29.82 -19.47 -22.44
C GLY A 511 -29.01 -20.71 -22.05
N LYS A 512 -28.95 -21.07 -20.77
CA LYS A 512 -28.12 -22.16 -20.23
C LYS A 512 -28.93 -23.37 -19.87
N PRO A 513 -28.32 -24.59 -19.90
CA PRO A 513 -28.97 -25.79 -19.43
C PRO A 513 -29.38 -25.66 -17.95
N THR A 514 -30.60 -26.04 -17.64
CA THR A 514 -31.13 -25.97 -16.24
C THR A 514 -30.80 -27.21 -15.43
N ARG A 515 -30.36 -28.30 -16.07
CA ARG A 515 -30.02 -29.56 -15.41
C ARG A 515 -28.65 -30.06 -15.87
N TYR A 516 -28.02 -30.86 -15.04
CA TYR A 516 -26.75 -31.47 -15.31
C TYR A 516 -26.90 -32.54 -16.40
N THR A 517 -25.89 -32.67 -17.23
CA THR A 517 -25.78 -33.68 -18.31
C THR A 517 -24.52 -34.54 -18.16
N ALA A 518 -24.44 -35.64 -18.90
CA ALA A 518 -23.23 -36.46 -18.92
C ALA A 518 -21.96 -35.67 -19.28
N GLN A 519 -22.11 -34.62 -20.10
CA GLN A 519 -20.99 -33.79 -20.53
C GLN A 519 -20.38 -32.99 -19.39
N ASP A 520 -21.16 -32.58 -18.39
CA ASP A 520 -20.68 -31.86 -17.21
C ASP A 520 -19.66 -32.69 -16.41
N PHE A 521 -19.71 -34.01 -16.56
CA PHE A 521 -18.89 -34.98 -15.83
C PHE A 521 -17.85 -35.70 -16.68
N SER A 522 -17.86 -35.50 -18.00
CA SER A 522 -17.01 -36.24 -18.96
C SER A 522 -15.56 -35.78 -18.99
N THR A 523 -15.26 -34.61 -18.54
CA THR A 523 -13.95 -33.99 -18.62
C THR A 523 -13.21 -34.09 -17.31
N ASN A 524 -12.17 -34.92 -17.27
CA ASN A 524 -11.15 -35.00 -16.24
C ASN A 524 -11.41 -35.97 -15.07
N LYS A 525 -11.09 -37.24 -15.30
CA LYS A 525 -11.11 -38.31 -14.28
C LYS A 525 -10.36 -37.96 -13.00
N LYS A 526 -9.40 -37.02 -13.03
CA LYS A 526 -8.63 -36.61 -11.89
C LYS A 526 -9.43 -35.66 -10.93
N GLU A 527 -10.39 -34.91 -11.45
CA GLU A 527 -11.30 -34.09 -10.64
C GLU A 527 -12.34 -34.93 -9.89
N TRP A 528 -12.54 -36.16 -10.29
CA TRP A 528 -13.54 -37.10 -9.74
C TRP A 528 -12.90 -38.24 -8.94
N SER A 529 -11.68 -38.04 -8.44
CA SER A 529 -11.00 -39.02 -7.59
C SER A 529 -11.62 -39.16 -6.20
N ASP A 530 -12.40 -38.16 -5.78
CA ASP A 530 -13.17 -38.22 -4.54
C ASP A 530 -14.40 -39.16 -4.73
N LYS A 531 -14.42 -40.22 -3.95
CA LYS A 531 -15.48 -41.25 -4.07
C LYS A 531 -16.88 -40.70 -3.86
N LEU A 532 -17.04 -39.75 -2.91
CA LEU A 532 -18.36 -39.20 -2.61
C LEU A 532 -18.88 -38.34 -3.75
N VAL A 533 -18.03 -37.47 -4.31
CA VAL A 533 -18.38 -36.71 -5.50
C VAL A 533 -18.75 -37.63 -6.65
N GLY A 534 -17.95 -38.65 -6.86
CA GLY A 534 -18.22 -39.66 -7.92
C GLY A 534 -19.57 -40.35 -7.73
N ASP A 535 -19.93 -40.72 -6.53
CA ASP A 535 -21.22 -41.36 -6.24
C ASP A 535 -22.41 -40.40 -6.43
N THR A 536 -22.29 -39.16 -6.04
CA THR A 536 -23.31 -38.13 -6.31
C THR A 536 -23.48 -37.88 -7.81
N CYS A 537 -22.38 -37.83 -8.55
CA CYS A 537 -22.43 -37.71 -10.00
C CYS A 537 -23.10 -38.93 -10.67
N LYS A 538 -22.84 -40.12 -10.17
CA LYS A 538 -23.52 -41.33 -10.65
C LYS A 538 -25.02 -41.29 -10.39
N TRP A 539 -25.44 -40.80 -9.25
CA TRP A 539 -26.85 -40.59 -8.95
C TRP A 539 -27.48 -39.59 -9.92
N LEU A 540 -26.88 -38.39 -10.07
CA LEU A 540 -27.34 -37.34 -10.97
C LEU A 540 -27.45 -37.83 -12.44
N LEU A 541 -26.57 -38.69 -12.88
CA LEU A 541 -26.55 -39.23 -14.26
C LEU A 541 -27.41 -40.47 -14.45
N SER A 542 -27.86 -41.11 -13.37
CA SER A 542 -28.48 -42.42 -13.46
C SER A 542 -29.90 -42.40 -14.01
N ASN A 543 -30.56 -41.25 -14.15
CA ASN A 543 -31.97 -41.14 -14.53
C ASN A 543 -32.93 -42.07 -13.75
N ARG A 544 -32.51 -42.45 -12.54
CA ARG A 544 -33.26 -43.42 -11.77
C ARG A 544 -34.45 -42.77 -11.06
N SER A 545 -35.50 -43.50 -10.98
CA SER A 545 -36.71 -43.18 -10.24
C SER A 545 -36.57 -43.24 -8.71
N ASN A 546 -35.37 -43.58 -8.19
CA ASN A 546 -35.14 -43.66 -6.75
C ASN A 546 -34.74 -42.29 -6.20
N PRO A 547 -35.64 -41.63 -5.51
CA PRO A 547 -35.33 -40.34 -4.88
C PRO A 547 -34.42 -40.49 -3.66
N ILE A 548 -33.73 -39.43 -3.35
CA ILE A 548 -32.97 -39.29 -2.12
C ILE A 548 -33.77 -38.41 -1.14
N THR A 549 -33.79 -38.83 0.14
CA THR A 549 -34.36 -38.02 1.24
C THR A 549 -33.21 -37.40 2.05
N CYS A 550 -33.15 -36.08 2.11
CA CYS A 550 -32.15 -35.36 2.87
C CYS A 550 -32.64 -35.15 4.31
N ARG A 551 -31.86 -35.57 5.29
CA ARG A 551 -32.14 -35.45 6.73
C ARG A 551 -31.01 -34.79 7.48
N THR A 552 -31.36 -34.14 8.58
CA THR A 552 -30.41 -33.63 9.54
C THR A 552 -29.83 -34.76 10.39
N LYS A 553 -28.79 -34.45 11.18
CA LYS A 553 -28.16 -35.41 12.11
C LYS A 553 -29.15 -36.00 13.13
N ASP A 554 -30.08 -35.22 13.59
CA ASP A 554 -31.15 -35.63 14.51
C ASP A 554 -32.34 -36.33 13.81
N GLY A 555 -32.20 -36.62 12.53
CA GLY A 555 -33.20 -37.34 11.73
C GLY A 555 -34.34 -36.50 11.18
N LYS A 556 -34.33 -35.17 11.34
CA LYS A 556 -35.33 -34.27 10.78
C LYS A 556 -35.21 -34.25 9.25
N THR A 557 -36.31 -34.48 8.54
CA THR A 557 -36.34 -34.41 7.08
C THR A 557 -36.23 -32.96 6.61
N VAL A 558 -35.25 -32.69 5.74
CA VAL A 558 -35.04 -31.39 5.10
C VAL A 558 -35.70 -31.36 3.73
N TYR A 559 -35.40 -32.38 2.91
CA TYR A 559 -36.04 -32.62 1.64
C TYR A 559 -36.38 -34.08 1.52
N GLU A 560 -37.55 -34.36 1.00
CA GLU A 560 -38.03 -35.70 0.76
C GLU A 560 -38.17 -35.98 -0.75
N LYS A 561 -37.73 -37.17 -1.15
CA LYS A 561 -37.88 -37.65 -2.54
C LYS A 561 -37.31 -36.71 -3.59
N VAL A 562 -36.02 -36.30 -3.44
CA VAL A 562 -35.32 -35.49 -4.43
C VAL A 562 -34.85 -36.38 -5.58
N TYR A 563 -35.26 -36.06 -6.77
CA TYR A 563 -34.84 -36.75 -8.00
C TYR A 563 -33.68 -35.98 -8.65
N PRO A 564 -32.80 -36.68 -9.47
CA PRO A 564 -31.74 -36.01 -10.20
C PRO A 564 -32.21 -34.86 -11.10
N THR A 565 -33.42 -35.01 -11.67
CA THR A 565 -34.07 -33.99 -12.51
C THR A 565 -34.55 -32.76 -11.76
N ASP A 566 -34.55 -32.80 -10.43
CA ASP A 566 -34.99 -31.67 -9.59
C ASP A 566 -33.82 -30.73 -9.26
N VAL A 567 -32.58 -31.10 -9.50
CA VAL A 567 -31.41 -30.35 -9.08
C VAL A 567 -30.95 -29.37 -10.16
N PRO A 568 -31.09 -28.07 -9.92
CA PRO A 568 -30.63 -27.03 -10.84
C PRO A 568 -29.13 -27.05 -11.10
N ARG A 569 -28.73 -26.71 -12.33
CA ARG A 569 -27.36 -26.68 -12.78
C ARG A 569 -26.69 -25.34 -12.44
N VAL A 570 -26.40 -25.12 -11.19
CA VAL A 570 -25.77 -23.91 -10.67
C VAL A 570 -24.27 -24.06 -10.62
N LEU A 571 -23.51 -23.03 -11.06
CA LEU A 571 -22.05 -22.97 -10.92
C LEU A 571 -21.39 -24.35 -11.24
N PRO A 572 -21.60 -24.93 -12.42
CA PRO A 572 -21.34 -26.35 -12.68
C PRO A 572 -19.89 -26.78 -12.51
N LYS A 573 -18.93 -25.84 -12.51
CA LYS A 573 -17.51 -26.10 -12.28
C LYS A 573 -17.02 -25.65 -10.89
N CYS A 574 -17.90 -25.11 -10.06
CA CYS A 574 -17.53 -24.57 -8.76
C CYS A 574 -17.23 -25.68 -7.75
N ARG A 575 -16.09 -25.55 -7.09
CA ARG A 575 -15.67 -26.41 -5.98
C ARG A 575 -15.75 -25.74 -4.62
N THR A 576 -15.67 -24.41 -4.61
CA THR A 576 -15.68 -23.60 -3.39
C THR A 576 -16.74 -22.52 -3.50
N LEU A 577 -17.71 -22.53 -2.60
CA LEU A 577 -18.67 -21.45 -2.42
C LEU A 577 -18.66 -21.03 -0.94
N SER A 578 -18.22 -19.83 -0.66
CA SER A 578 -18.17 -19.28 0.69
C SER A 578 -19.23 -18.19 0.84
N LEU A 579 -20.21 -18.47 1.69
CA LEU A 579 -21.33 -17.57 2.03
C LEU A 579 -21.44 -17.31 3.53
N ASN A 580 -20.46 -17.72 4.31
CA ASN A 580 -20.45 -17.58 5.76
C ASN A 580 -20.35 -16.11 6.18
N LEU A 581 -20.72 -15.83 7.42
CA LEU A 581 -20.73 -14.48 7.99
C LEU A 581 -21.61 -13.50 7.18
N ASN A 582 -22.79 -13.99 6.75
CA ASN A 582 -23.86 -13.21 6.16
C ASN A 582 -25.14 -13.36 7.00
N PHE A 583 -26.18 -12.60 6.68
CA PHE A 583 -27.45 -12.58 7.39
C PHE A 583 -28.56 -13.33 6.62
N PHE A 584 -28.25 -14.46 6.03
CA PHE A 584 -29.22 -15.25 5.30
C PHE A 584 -30.28 -15.87 6.19
N THR A 585 -31.49 -15.95 5.65
CA THR A 585 -32.68 -16.60 6.24
C THR A 585 -33.26 -17.61 5.26
N GLY A 586 -34.41 -18.17 5.56
CA GLY A 586 -35.12 -19.07 4.68
C GLY A 586 -34.55 -20.48 4.63
N ALA A 587 -34.74 -21.18 3.52
CA ALA A 587 -34.35 -22.57 3.35
C ALA A 587 -33.08 -22.72 2.48
N VAL A 588 -32.26 -23.68 2.83
CA VAL A 588 -31.15 -24.08 1.94
C VAL A 588 -31.72 -24.82 0.73
N PRO A 589 -31.47 -24.35 -0.51
CA PRO A 589 -32.05 -24.94 -1.71
C PRO A 589 -31.37 -26.22 -2.15
N LYS A 590 -32.03 -27.02 -3.02
CA LYS A 590 -31.45 -28.26 -3.56
C LYS A 590 -30.18 -28.02 -4.38
N TRP A 591 -30.10 -26.89 -5.11
CA TRP A 591 -28.92 -26.56 -5.90
C TRP A 591 -27.65 -26.43 -5.06
N ILE A 592 -27.76 -26.14 -3.78
CA ILE A 592 -26.65 -26.20 -2.81
C ILE A 592 -26.44 -27.62 -2.31
N LEU A 593 -27.50 -28.23 -1.73
CA LEU A 593 -27.38 -29.49 -1.00
C LEU A 593 -26.96 -30.67 -1.84
N PHE A 594 -27.31 -30.67 -3.11
CA PHE A 594 -27.03 -31.74 -4.05
C PHE A 594 -26.06 -31.34 -5.15
N HIS A 595 -25.29 -30.26 -4.95
CA HIS A 595 -24.31 -29.83 -5.93
C HIS A 595 -23.23 -30.89 -6.14
N PRO A 596 -22.98 -31.32 -7.39
CA PRO A 596 -22.14 -32.51 -7.66
C PRO A 596 -20.64 -32.28 -7.46
N ARG A 597 -20.15 -31.03 -7.56
CA ARG A 597 -18.71 -30.72 -7.50
C ARG A 597 -18.28 -29.93 -6.28
N MET A 598 -19.17 -29.29 -5.60
CA MET A 598 -18.87 -28.41 -4.50
C MET A 598 -18.36 -29.21 -3.30
N VAL A 599 -17.06 -29.12 -3.04
CA VAL A 599 -16.40 -29.83 -1.94
C VAL A 599 -16.17 -28.93 -0.71
N LEU A 600 -16.16 -27.63 -0.92
CA LEU A 600 -16.00 -26.64 0.13
C LEU A 600 -17.19 -25.68 0.04
N TRP A 601 -18.09 -25.78 0.99
CA TRP A 601 -19.18 -24.84 1.21
C TRP A 601 -19.23 -24.44 2.66
N SER A 602 -19.19 -23.15 2.91
CA SER A 602 -19.21 -22.57 4.22
C SER A 602 -20.49 -21.73 4.38
N PRO A 603 -21.54 -22.30 4.94
CA PRO A 603 -22.85 -21.64 5.03
C PRO A 603 -23.08 -20.93 6.34
N SER A 604 -22.14 -20.98 7.28
CA SER A 604 -22.39 -20.47 8.61
C SER A 604 -22.85 -19.02 8.53
N THR A 605 -23.96 -18.75 9.17
CA THR A 605 -24.45 -17.41 9.40
C THR A 605 -23.50 -16.67 10.34
N MET A 606 -23.69 -15.38 10.45
CA MET A 606 -22.82 -14.55 11.26
C MET A 606 -22.99 -14.88 12.73
N ILE A 607 -22.00 -15.53 13.32
CA ILE A 607 -21.97 -15.85 14.73
C ILE A 607 -20.78 -15.06 15.32
N PHE A 608 -21.07 -13.89 15.88
CA PHE A 608 -20.08 -13.14 16.65
C PHE A 608 -19.85 -13.74 18.02
N ASN A 609 -20.85 -14.44 18.53
CA ASN A 609 -20.81 -15.18 19.77
C ASN A 609 -21.53 -16.49 19.53
N GLN A 610 -20.96 -17.61 19.96
CA GLN A 610 -21.56 -18.94 19.80
C GLN A 610 -22.95 -19.08 20.44
N GLN A 611 -23.39 -18.13 21.25
CA GLN A 611 -24.66 -18.15 21.98
C GLN A 611 -25.72 -17.17 21.40
N GLU A 612 -25.33 -16.26 20.49
CA GLU A 612 -26.25 -15.24 19.98
C GLU A 612 -26.37 -15.30 18.48
N ARG A 613 -27.55 -15.63 17.98
CA ARG A 613 -27.88 -15.46 16.57
C ARG A 613 -28.07 -13.99 16.26
N GLY A 614 -27.43 -13.53 15.17
CA GLY A 614 -27.72 -12.25 14.62
C GLY A 614 -29.16 -12.13 14.15
N HIS A 615 -29.59 -10.89 13.98
CA HIS A 615 -30.81 -10.54 13.28
C HIS A 615 -30.47 -9.73 12.06
N ASN A 616 -31.23 -9.88 11.00
CA ASN A 616 -31.11 -9.06 9.81
C ASN A 616 -31.72 -7.65 10.06
N SER A 617 -31.69 -6.78 9.05
CA SER A 617 -32.19 -5.41 9.12
C SER A 617 -33.68 -5.33 9.44
N ARG A 618 -34.43 -6.41 9.20
CA ARG A 618 -35.87 -6.53 9.53
C ARG A 618 -36.15 -7.10 10.93
N GLY A 619 -35.11 -7.40 11.70
CA GLY A 619 -35.23 -8.02 13.02
C GLY A 619 -35.54 -9.52 12.99
N GLU A 620 -35.42 -10.18 11.84
CA GLU A 620 -35.60 -11.61 11.71
C GLU A 620 -34.34 -12.37 12.15
N ALA A 621 -34.50 -13.46 12.88
CA ALA A 621 -33.36 -14.29 13.28
C ALA A 621 -32.64 -14.88 12.06
N VAL A 622 -31.32 -14.71 12.01
CA VAL A 622 -30.46 -15.24 10.96
C VAL A 622 -30.34 -16.75 11.11
N GLY A 623 -30.39 -17.48 10.01
CA GLY A 623 -30.26 -18.92 9.94
C GLY A 623 -31.19 -19.58 8.93
N PHE A 624 -30.97 -20.88 8.70
CA PHE A 624 -31.78 -21.64 7.73
C PHE A 624 -32.89 -22.44 8.39
N SER A 625 -34.11 -22.23 7.95
CA SER A 625 -35.34 -22.79 8.57
C SER A 625 -35.45 -24.30 8.43
N ASN A 626 -34.86 -24.89 7.40
CA ASN A 626 -34.98 -26.32 7.10
C ASN A 626 -33.76 -27.15 7.52
N MET A 627 -32.83 -26.55 8.26
CA MET A 627 -31.62 -27.20 8.71
C MET A 627 -31.46 -27.03 10.22
N ALA A 628 -30.95 -28.06 10.89
CA ALA A 628 -30.55 -27.94 12.28
C ALA A 628 -29.27 -27.10 12.37
N GLU A 629 -29.20 -26.27 13.40
CA GLU A 629 -28.09 -25.34 13.58
C GLU A 629 -26.74 -26.00 13.70
N ASP A 630 -26.69 -27.10 14.39
CA ASP A 630 -25.47 -27.83 14.64
C ASP A 630 -24.79 -28.33 13.35
N ILE A 631 -25.55 -28.51 12.26
CA ILE A 631 -25.01 -28.88 10.95
C ILE A 631 -24.20 -27.75 10.33
N PHE A 632 -24.50 -26.51 10.66
CA PHE A 632 -23.82 -25.33 10.14
C PHE A 632 -23.02 -24.59 11.21
N SER A 633 -22.89 -25.14 12.40
CA SER A 633 -22.04 -24.58 13.43
C SER A 633 -20.55 -24.68 13.03
N TYR A 634 -19.76 -23.79 13.59
CA TYR A 634 -18.31 -23.85 13.43
C TYR A 634 -17.74 -25.22 13.83
N GLU A 635 -18.24 -25.79 14.91
CA GLU A 635 -17.82 -27.09 15.43
C GLU A 635 -18.09 -28.23 14.47
N TYR A 636 -19.23 -28.20 13.80
CA TYR A 636 -19.58 -29.20 12.80
C TYR A 636 -18.66 -29.13 11.60
N TYR A 637 -18.30 -27.90 11.19
CA TYR A 637 -17.42 -27.64 10.05
C TYR A 637 -15.96 -27.97 10.32
N TYR A 638 -15.48 -27.57 11.48
CA TYR A 638 -14.07 -27.65 11.84
C TYR A 638 -13.74 -28.73 12.86
N GLY A 639 -14.77 -29.43 13.36
CA GLY A 639 -14.65 -30.59 14.25
C GLY A 639 -14.24 -30.27 15.68
N THR A 640 -14.18 -28.99 16.06
CA THR A 640 -13.80 -28.54 17.39
C THR A 640 -14.28 -27.14 17.69
N LYS A 641 -14.53 -26.84 18.97
CA LYS A 641 -14.81 -25.50 19.49
C LYS A 641 -13.58 -24.62 19.57
N ASP A 642 -12.42 -25.25 19.62
CA ASP A 642 -11.14 -24.55 19.72
C ASP A 642 -10.49 -24.42 18.34
N PRO A 643 -10.49 -23.22 17.72
CA PRO A 643 -9.85 -22.99 16.44
C PRO A 643 -8.32 -23.17 16.49
N GLY A 644 -7.73 -23.14 17.68
CA GLY A 644 -6.30 -23.46 17.89
C GLY A 644 -6.02 -24.94 17.88
N ASN A 645 -7.02 -25.78 18.17
CA ASN A 645 -6.88 -27.23 18.15
C ASN A 645 -7.08 -27.77 16.73
N LYS A 646 -6.00 -27.93 16.02
CA LYS A 646 -5.97 -28.48 14.64
C LYS A 646 -6.37 -29.96 14.66
N THR A 647 -7.66 -30.23 14.70
CA THR A 647 -8.16 -31.58 14.52
C THR A 647 -8.05 -32.01 13.06
N GLU A 648 -8.14 -33.30 12.86
CA GLU A 648 -8.08 -33.93 11.51
C GLU A 648 -9.18 -33.46 10.56
N VAL A 649 -10.18 -32.75 11.07
CA VAL A 649 -11.34 -32.25 10.32
C VAL A 649 -11.19 -30.79 9.91
N GLN A 650 -10.18 -30.10 10.42
CA GLN A 650 -9.94 -28.69 10.13
C GLN A 650 -9.65 -28.49 8.64
N GLY A 651 -10.41 -27.61 7.99
CA GLY A 651 -10.27 -27.30 6.56
C GLY A 651 -10.91 -28.31 5.62
N VAL A 652 -11.63 -29.30 6.12
CA VAL A 652 -12.49 -30.16 5.35
C VAL A 652 -13.93 -29.68 5.55
N ALA A 653 -14.37 -28.80 4.65
CA ALA A 653 -15.77 -28.50 4.59
C ALA A 653 -16.50 -29.76 4.17
N TYR A 654 -17.59 -30.06 4.85
CA TYR A 654 -18.43 -31.18 4.49
C TYR A 654 -19.01 -30.92 3.12
N PRO A 655 -18.77 -31.83 2.16
CA PRO A 655 -19.40 -31.72 0.87
C PRO A 655 -20.91 -31.75 1.05
N LEU A 656 -21.60 -30.99 0.25
CA LEU A 656 -23.05 -30.88 0.34
C LEU A 656 -23.75 -32.22 0.10
N TYR A 657 -23.23 -33.06 -0.76
CA TYR A 657 -23.70 -34.42 -1.01
C TYR A 657 -23.55 -35.36 0.21
N TYR A 658 -22.80 -35.00 1.24
CA TYR A 658 -22.88 -35.71 2.52
C TYR A 658 -24.31 -35.85 2.99
N ARG A 659 -25.09 -34.81 2.83
CA ARG A 659 -26.51 -34.81 3.21
C ARG A 659 -27.35 -35.74 2.34
N ALA A 660 -26.97 -35.85 1.09
CA ALA A 660 -27.59 -36.83 0.20
C ALA A 660 -27.27 -38.27 0.62
N PHE A 661 -26.04 -38.53 1.06
CA PHE A 661 -25.64 -39.85 1.57
C PHE A 661 -26.28 -40.18 2.93
N VAL A 662 -26.31 -39.22 3.83
CA VAL A 662 -27.02 -39.37 5.11
C VAL A 662 -28.51 -39.61 4.87
N ALA A 663 -29.09 -38.92 3.90
CA ALA A 663 -30.48 -39.07 3.53
C ALA A 663 -30.83 -40.46 2.93
N ALA A 664 -29.86 -41.07 2.26
CA ALA A 664 -30.03 -42.43 1.72
C ALA A 664 -30.02 -43.54 2.80
N GLY A 665 -29.78 -43.18 4.06
CA GLY A 665 -29.77 -44.14 5.17
C GLY A 665 -28.51 -45.02 5.26
N ASP A 666 -27.62 -44.93 4.26
CA ASP A 666 -26.47 -45.81 4.15
C ASP A 666 -25.21 -45.29 4.90
N VAL A 667 -25.26 -44.07 5.42
CA VAL A 667 -24.10 -43.39 5.98
C VAL A 667 -24.51 -42.51 7.14
N ASN A 668 -23.93 -42.72 8.29
CA ASN A 668 -24.08 -41.81 9.44
C ASN A 668 -22.93 -40.81 9.46
N GLU A 669 -23.08 -39.77 10.27
CA GLU A 669 -22.08 -38.70 10.42
C GLU A 669 -20.68 -39.24 10.71
N ALA A 670 -20.54 -40.17 11.67
CA ALA A 670 -19.24 -40.78 12.01
C ALA A 670 -18.58 -41.47 10.82
N THR A 671 -19.35 -42.13 9.98
CA THR A 671 -18.86 -42.80 8.77
C THR A 671 -18.36 -41.79 7.74
N VAL A 672 -19.07 -40.67 7.57
CA VAL A 672 -18.63 -39.62 6.65
C VAL A 672 -17.39 -38.92 7.17
N LEU A 673 -17.36 -38.59 8.44
CA LEU A 673 -16.17 -38.01 9.11
C LEU A 673 -14.94 -38.90 8.94
N ALA A 674 -15.10 -40.23 9.15
CA ALA A 674 -14.01 -41.19 8.97
C ALA A 674 -13.47 -41.20 7.53
N LYS A 675 -14.31 -41.03 6.53
CA LYS A 675 -13.91 -40.97 5.11
C LYS A 675 -13.16 -39.69 4.74
N TYR A 676 -13.44 -38.59 5.45
CA TYR A 676 -12.82 -37.29 5.22
C TYR A 676 -11.65 -36.99 6.16
N LYS A 677 -11.45 -37.82 7.18
CA LYS A 677 -10.24 -37.71 7.99
C LYS A 677 -9.02 -37.91 7.08
N ARG A 678 -8.21 -36.88 6.98
CA ARG A 678 -6.89 -36.99 6.35
C ARG A 678 -6.10 -37.98 7.20
N SER A 679 -5.67 -39.11 6.60
CA SER A 679 -4.69 -39.96 7.23
C SER A 679 -3.49 -39.10 7.64
N LYS A 680 -3.12 -39.12 8.89
CA LYS A 680 -1.85 -38.54 9.33
C LYS A 680 -0.76 -39.26 8.54
N LYS A 681 -0.13 -38.54 7.64
CA LYS A 681 1.16 -38.95 7.09
C LYS A 681 2.27 -38.44 7.98
#